data_930d72d22e391c06696e40cff69420e8
#
_entry.id   930d72d22e391c06696e40cff69420e8
#
_cell.length_a   1.000
_cell.length_b   1.000
_cell.length_c   1.000
_cell.angle_alpha   90.00
_cell.angle_beta   90.00
_cell.angle_gamma   90.00
#
_symmetry.space_group_name_H-M   'P 1'
#
loop_
_entity.id
_entity.type
_entity.pdbx_description
1 polymer ?
#
loop_
_entity_poly.entity_id
_entity_poly.type
_entity_poly.pdbx_seq_one_letter_code
_entity_poly.pdbx_strand_id
1 'polypeptide(L)'
;MVIDSSNNLPLRFGVFELDLDTGELRKSGRAVRLRPQAAKMLGVLASRPGQLVTREELQEQLWGQETFVDFEHSINLCVREIRAALGDDAASPRYVETLPRHGYRFIAPVNGAAAQVQRQLMLAPETTEHADAALPATLEEASRVSSRARRWRITAIAVSAFVLLVLAVLGWRFTASPASTVPIRSLVVLPFTNLSGDAQQEYFVEGLTEALTTEMAKVEPLRVISRTTAMRYKNTSHAVPEIARELRVDAVVEGAVMRSGDHVRITAQLIRAASDEHIWAQRYDRNVVDALAVQSDIAEDIAKQIKLQITPEARASKSKRPVPSLEAQDAYLRGRYEWNKRGPRSLLRARVLFKEALDRDPNYALAWVGLADTEYLLSQWGTDVVSPREGMPRAKAAAQRALELDDGLAEAHTSLAMVRWAYDWNWPAAEKEFKRALKLNPNYAIAHQFYGIGLASQGRFEESITEEKRAVELDPLSQIINVTLARMLYTARRYDEATTILRKIVELEPNFLSSHVILGMVAVTTGREEEALREMRKARELAPDSTWVMVNLARAYARSGQRQAALSMLQELEQIAKQRYAPAYQFAIIHAELGETDAAFQWLDRAIEEPSAILMMIKVEPIFDVLRGDPRFAAVVNRIGPR
;
A
#
# COMPACT_ATOMS: atom_id res chain seq x y z
N MET A 1 12.12 -36.82 -31.34
CA MET A 1 11.29 -37.96 -30.90
C MET A 1 10.19 -37.35 -30.05
N VAL A 2 9.00 -37.20 -30.65
CA VAL A 2 7.86 -36.55 -30.04
C VAL A 2 7.29 -37.53 -29.02
N ILE A 3 7.26 -37.15 -27.75
CA ILE A 3 6.61 -37.93 -26.69
C ILE A 3 5.15 -37.47 -26.66
N ASP A 4 4.29 -38.43 -26.98
CA ASP A 4 2.87 -38.37 -27.06
C ASP A 4 2.24 -38.01 -25.69
N SER A 5 1.51 -36.88 -25.64
CA SER A 5 0.83 -36.37 -24.45
C SER A 5 -0.56 -36.97 -24.34
N SER A 6 -0.66 -38.21 -23.88
CA SER A 6 -1.96 -38.80 -23.56
C SER A 6 -1.85 -39.83 -22.42
N ASN A 7 -2.51 -39.52 -21.30
CA ASN A 7 -2.77 -40.30 -20.09
C ASN A 7 -1.79 -40.11 -18.89
N ASN A 8 -1.67 -38.90 -18.39
CA ASN A 8 -1.20 -38.74 -17.01
C ASN A 8 -2.38 -38.92 -16.05
N LEU A 9 -2.52 -40.14 -15.52
CA LEU A 9 -3.47 -40.42 -14.43
C LEU A 9 -3.02 -39.64 -13.18
N PRO A 10 -3.93 -39.05 -12.42
CA PRO A 10 -3.57 -38.30 -11.21
C PRO A 10 -2.85 -39.19 -10.21
N LEU A 11 -1.82 -38.65 -9.56
CA LEU A 11 -1.10 -39.32 -8.48
C LEU A 11 -2.01 -39.45 -7.26
N ARG A 12 -2.16 -40.68 -6.75
CA ARG A 12 -3.00 -40.95 -5.58
C ARG A 12 -2.15 -41.41 -4.41
N PHE A 13 -2.33 -40.75 -3.25
CA PHE A 13 -1.64 -41.08 -2.00
C PHE A 13 -2.53 -40.81 -0.79
N GLY A 14 -2.77 -41.83 0.00
CA GLY A 14 -3.72 -41.77 1.10
C GLY A 14 -5.12 -41.38 0.61
N VAL A 15 -5.65 -40.27 1.12
CA VAL A 15 -6.96 -39.70 0.72
C VAL A 15 -6.85 -38.59 -0.32
N PHE A 16 -5.65 -38.38 -0.87
CA PHE A 16 -5.36 -37.28 -1.80
C PHE A 16 -5.17 -37.77 -3.23
N GLU A 17 -5.55 -36.91 -4.17
CA GLU A 17 -5.30 -37.04 -5.61
C GLU A 17 -4.66 -35.74 -6.11
N LEU A 18 -3.53 -35.85 -6.78
CA LEU A 18 -2.81 -34.72 -7.38
C LEU A 18 -2.77 -34.88 -8.89
N ASP A 19 -3.34 -33.93 -9.59
CA ASP A 19 -3.24 -33.80 -11.03
C ASP A 19 -1.94 -33.04 -11.36
N LEU A 20 -1.02 -33.69 -12.10
CA LEU A 20 0.28 -33.11 -12.42
C LEU A 20 0.21 -32.02 -13.51
N ASP A 21 -0.79 -32.06 -14.37
CA ASP A 21 -0.95 -31.13 -15.50
C ASP A 21 -1.57 -29.82 -15.03
N THR A 22 -2.57 -29.89 -14.14
CA THR A 22 -3.28 -28.73 -13.61
C THR A 22 -2.72 -28.24 -12.27
N GLY A 23 -1.96 -29.08 -11.54
CA GLY A 23 -1.50 -28.80 -10.18
C GLY A 23 -2.62 -28.84 -9.13
N GLU A 24 -3.81 -29.37 -9.48
CA GLU A 24 -4.94 -29.42 -8.57
C GLU A 24 -4.80 -30.58 -7.58
N LEU A 25 -4.77 -30.28 -6.27
CA LEU A 25 -4.83 -31.26 -5.20
C LEU A 25 -6.28 -31.46 -4.75
N ARG A 26 -6.72 -32.71 -4.63
CA ARG A 26 -8.05 -33.07 -4.09
C ARG A 26 -7.93 -33.97 -2.89
N LYS A 27 -8.73 -33.74 -1.88
CA LYS A 27 -8.88 -34.58 -0.68
C LYS A 27 -10.25 -35.23 -0.69
N SER A 28 -10.34 -36.53 -0.88
CA SER A 28 -11.62 -37.27 -0.99
C SER A 28 -12.57 -36.61 -1.99
N GLY A 29 -12.08 -36.21 -3.17
CA GLY A 29 -12.83 -35.57 -4.24
C GLY A 29 -13.07 -34.06 -4.11
N ARG A 30 -12.75 -33.43 -2.97
CA ARG A 30 -12.87 -31.98 -2.78
C ARG A 30 -11.54 -31.28 -3.06
N ALA A 31 -11.55 -30.21 -3.84
CA ALA A 31 -10.37 -29.41 -4.14
C ALA A 31 -9.77 -28.81 -2.86
N VAL A 32 -8.46 -28.97 -2.70
CA VAL A 32 -7.65 -28.36 -1.64
C VAL A 32 -6.73 -27.34 -2.29
N ARG A 33 -6.79 -26.12 -1.83
CA ARG A 33 -6.05 -25.01 -2.43
C ARG A 33 -4.56 -25.12 -2.07
N LEU A 34 -3.70 -25.19 -3.09
CA LEU A 34 -2.26 -25.06 -3.01
C LEU A 34 -1.80 -23.97 -3.96
N ARG A 35 -0.75 -23.23 -3.60
CA ARG A 35 -0.11 -22.32 -4.56
C ARG A 35 0.54 -23.12 -5.69
N PRO A 36 0.64 -22.56 -6.92
CA PRO A 36 1.20 -23.28 -8.05
C PRO A 36 2.59 -23.87 -7.81
N GLN A 37 3.48 -23.16 -7.10
CA GLN A 37 4.81 -23.63 -6.78
C GLN A 37 4.81 -24.75 -5.72
N ALA A 38 3.94 -24.65 -4.71
CA ALA A 38 3.78 -25.71 -3.72
C ALA A 38 3.15 -26.97 -4.37
N ALA A 39 2.22 -26.81 -5.31
CA ALA A 39 1.65 -27.90 -6.09
C ALA A 39 2.72 -28.55 -7.00
N LYS A 40 3.52 -27.76 -7.71
CA LYS A 40 4.67 -28.24 -8.50
C LYS A 40 5.66 -29.01 -7.63
N MET A 41 6.04 -28.44 -6.47
CA MET A 41 6.95 -29.11 -5.54
C MET A 41 6.37 -30.43 -5.02
N LEU A 42 5.09 -30.46 -4.67
CA LEU A 42 4.42 -31.70 -4.27
C LEU A 42 4.41 -32.72 -5.42
N GLY A 43 4.21 -32.28 -6.66
CA GLY A 43 4.30 -33.11 -7.85
C GLY A 43 5.69 -33.74 -8.02
N VAL A 44 6.75 -32.95 -7.89
CA VAL A 44 8.14 -33.44 -7.95
C VAL A 44 8.44 -34.47 -6.86
N LEU A 45 8.04 -34.19 -5.61
CA LEU A 45 8.25 -35.09 -4.48
C LEU A 45 7.44 -36.38 -4.58
N ALA A 46 6.15 -36.28 -4.95
CA ALA A 46 5.24 -37.41 -5.05
C ALA A 46 5.52 -38.30 -6.28
N SER A 47 6.16 -37.78 -7.33
CA SER A 47 6.61 -38.55 -8.48
C SER A 47 7.80 -39.47 -8.17
N ARG A 48 8.53 -39.23 -7.05
CA ARG A 48 9.72 -39.99 -6.63
C ARG A 48 9.57 -40.48 -5.18
N PRO A 49 8.55 -41.30 -4.87
CA PRO A 49 8.29 -41.74 -3.49
C PRO A 49 9.46 -42.52 -2.95
N GLY A 50 9.87 -42.25 -1.70
CA GLY A 50 11.00 -42.87 -1.02
C GLY A 50 12.39 -42.33 -1.42
N GLN A 51 12.50 -41.50 -2.46
CA GLN A 51 13.79 -40.94 -2.88
C GLN A 51 14.02 -39.56 -2.22
N LEU A 52 15.30 -39.27 -1.93
CA LEU A 52 15.70 -37.94 -1.52
C LEU A 52 15.71 -37.01 -2.74
N VAL A 53 15.01 -35.91 -2.66
CA VAL A 53 15.11 -34.80 -3.60
C VAL A 53 15.88 -33.67 -2.92
N THR A 54 17.02 -33.30 -3.47
CA THR A 54 17.91 -32.31 -2.87
C THR A 54 17.32 -30.89 -3.03
N ARG A 55 17.85 -29.95 -2.26
CA ARG A 55 17.42 -28.56 -2.36
C ARG A 55 17.80 -27.94 -3.70
N GLU A 56 18.96 -28.30 -4.22
CA GLU A 56 19.46 -27.89 -5.53
C GLU A 56 18.59 -28.43 -6.66
N GLU A 57 18.17 -29.71 -6.58
CA GLU A 57 17.25 -30.30 -7.56
C GLU A 57 15.88 -29.64 -7.54
N LEU A 58 15.36 -29.32 -6.34
CA LEU A 58 14.10 -28.57 -6.20
C LEU A 58 14.23 -27.17 -6.79
N GLN A 59 15.35 -26.52 -6.55
CA GLN A 59 15.64 -25.20 -7.11
C GLN A 59 15.61 -25.24 -8.64
N GLU A 60 16.32 -26.17 -9.26
CA GLU A 60 16.44 -26.30 -10.71
C GLU A 60 15.08 -26.61 -11.36
N GLN A 61 14.28 -27.51 -10.74
CA GLN A 61 12.99 -27.93 -11.30
C GLN A 61 11.85 -26.92 -11.10
N LEU A 62 11.90 -26.14 -10.03
CA LEU A 62 10.84 -25.18 -9.71
C LEU A 62 11.09 -23.78 -10.30
N TRP A 63 12.35 -23.36 -10.42
CA TRP A 63 12.72 -21.99 -10.82
C TRP A 63 13.71 -21.90 -11.98
N GLY A 64 14.38 -23.02 -12.38
CA GLY A 64 15.40 -23.03 -13.43
C GLY A 64 16.72 -22.39 -12.98
N GLN A 65 17.74 -22.37 -13.89
CA GLN A 65 19.08 -21.86 -13.56
C GLN A 65 19.21 -20.32 -13.58
N GLU A 66 18.24 -19.59 -14.14
CA GLU A 66 18.31 -18.13 -14.33
C GLU A 66 17.52 -17.30 -13.32
N THR A 67 16.82 -17.92 -12.37
CA THR A 67 15.94 -17.21 -11.43
C THR A 67 16.59 -17.06 -10.08
N PHE A 68 16.85 -15.83 -9.64
CA PHE A 68 17.43 -15.52 -8.33
C PHE A 68 16.33 -15.25 -7.29
N VAL A 69 15.92 -16.28 -6.58
CA VAL A 69 15.02 -16.19 -5.42
C VAL A 69 15.79 -16.64 -4.18
N ASP A 70 15.40 -16.23 -2.99
CA ASP A 70 15.84 -16.89 -1.75
C ASP A 70 15.21 -18.31 -1.71
N PHE A 71 15.91 -19.25 -2.35
CA PHE A 71 15.44 -20.61 -2.54
C PHE A 71 15.19 -21.32 -1.21
N GLU A 72 16.01 -21.05 -0.20
CA GLU A 72 15.86 -21.64 1.13
C GLU A 72 14.54 -21.25 1.77
N HIS A 73 14.21 -19.96 1.72
CA HIS A 73 12.95 -19.46 2.27
C HIS A 73 11.74 -19.95 1.44
N SER A 74 11.84 -19.89 0.12
CA SER A 74 10.79 -20.31 -0.81
C SER A 74 10.48 -21.80 -0.72
N ILE A 75 11.51 -22.66 -0.65
CA ILE A 75 11.36 -24.10 -0.45
C ILE A 75 10.70 -24.39 0.90
N ASN A 76 11.17 -23.75 1.98
CA ASN A 76 10.61 -23.94 3.32
C ASN A 76 9.13 -23.49 3.39
N LEU A 77 8.78 -22.40 2.68
CA LEU A 77 7.38 -21.93 2.57
C LEU A 77 6.51 -22.95 1.84
N CYS A 78 6.96 -23.46 0.68
CA CYS A 78 6.26 -24.51 -0.07
C CYS A 78 6.04 -25.76 0.77
N VAL A 79 7.06 -26.23 1.51
CA VAL A 79 6.93 -27.39 2.40
C VAL A 79 5.92 -27.15 3.51
N ARG A 80 5.91 -25.96 4.11
CA ARG A 80 4.94 -25.59 5.14
C ARG A 80 3.51 -25.63 4.61
N GLU A 81 3.29 -25.11 3.39
CA GLU A 81 1.98 -25.15 2.74
C GLU A 81 1.54 -26.56 2.37
N ILE A 82 2.45 -27.36 1.81
CA ILE A 82 2.18 -28.77 1.51
C ILE A 82 1.76 -29.51 2.78
N ARG A 83 2.48 -29.32 3.89
CA ARG A 83 2.12 -29.95 5.17
C ARG A 83 0.78 -29.48 5.68
N ALA A 84 0.49 -28.18 5.62
CA ALA A 84 -0.81 -27.63 6.03
C ALA A 84 -1.95 -28.24 5.20
N ALA A 85 -1.78 -28.34 3.86
CA ALA A 85 -2.78 -28.90 2.96
C ALA A 85 -3.00 -30.42 3.19
N LEU A 86 -1.93 -31.17 3.45
CA LEU A 86 -1.99 -32.61 3.71
C LEU A 86 -2.35 -32.96 5.16
N GLY A 87 -2.36 -31.99 6.09
CA GLY A 87 -2.49 -32.22 7.52
C GLY A 87 -1.30 -33.03 8.07
N ASP A 88 -0.09 -32.69 7.61
CA ASP A 88 1.17 -33.36 7.97
C ASP A 88 1.94 -32.57 9.02
N ASP A 89 2.70 -33.25 9.89
CA ASP A 89 3.48 -32.62 10.96
C ASP A 89 4.98 -32.85 10.71
N ALA A 90 5.77 -31.79 10.91
CA ALA A 90 7.21 -31.83 10.75
C ALA A 90 7.92 -32.76 11.77
N ALA A 91 7.38 -32.90 12.97
CA ALA A 91 7.93 -33.75 14.04
C ALA A 91 7.53 -35.24 13.90
N SER A 92 6.42 -35.51 13.19
CA SER A 92 5.91 -36.86 12.93
C SER A 92 5.35 -36.95 11.52
N PRO A 93 6.21 -36.89 10.48
CA PRO A 93 5.77 -36.79 9.11
C PRO A 93 5.12 -38.08 8.60
N ARG A 94 3.99 -37.92 7.90
CA ARG A 94 3.25 -39.00 7.23
C ARG A 94 3.40 -38.93 5.70
N TYR A 95 3.69 -37.76 5.18
CA TYR A 95 3.79 -37.51 3.73
C TYR A 95 5.14 -36.93 3.33
N VAL A 96 5.62 -35.87 3.99
CA VAL A 96 6.86 -35.17 3.61
C VAL A 96 7.85 -35.13 4.77
N GLU A 97 8.88 -35.94 4.68
CA GLU A 97 10.01 -35.97 5.61
C GLU A 97 11.06 -34.92 5.25
N THR A 98 11.55 -34.17 6.26
CA THR A 98 12.70 -33.27 6.09
C THR A 98 13.99 -34.00 6.49
N LEU A 99 14.95 -34.03 5.60
CA LEU A 99 16.34 -34.49 5.87
C LEU A 99 17.21 -33.25 6.05
N PRO A 100 17.60 -32.90 7.30
CA PRO A 100 18.32 -31.66 7.59
C PRO A 100 19.56 -31.50 6.71
N ARG A 101 19.76 -30.34 6.09
CA ARG A 101 20.87 -30.01 5.18
C ARG A 101 20.89 -30.74 3.84
N HIS A 102 20.05 -31.76 3.61
CA HIS A 102 20.06 -32.55 2.39
C HIS A 102 18.88 -32.30 1.47
N GLY A 103 17.65 -32.18 2.02
CA GLY A 103 16.47 -31.98 1.19
C GLY A 103 15.19 -32.57 1.80
N TYR A 104 14.32 -33.07 0.94
CA TYR A 104 13.02 -33.59 1.32
C TYR A 104 12.77 -34.94 0.66
N ARG A 105 11.91 -35.76 1.30
CA ARG A 105 11.51 -37.08 0.82
C ARG A 105 10.02 -37.27 0.96
N PHE A 106 9.36 -37.77 -0.08
CA PHE A 106 7.96 -38.17 0.02
C PHE A 106 7.88 -39.60 0.52
N ILE A 107 7.28 -39.82 1.69
CA ILE A 107 7.33 -41.13 2.37
C ILE A 107 6.02 -41.93 2.26
N ALA A 108 4.91 -41.31 1.81
CA ALA A 108 3.66 -42.02 1.61
C ALA A 108 3.68 -42.87 0.33
N PRO A 109 3.01 -44.04 0.31
CA PRO A 109 2.87 -44.83 -0.92
C PRO A 109 2.01 -44.08 -1.95
N VAL A 110 2.49 -44.04 -3.21
CA VAL A 110 1.82 -43.36 -4.33
C VAL A 110 1.39 -44.40 -5.36
N ASN A 111 0.09 -44.36 -5.74
CA ASN A 111 -0.47 -45.20 -6.78
C ASN A 111 -0.79 -44.34 -8.01
N GLY A 112 -0.21 -44.67 -9.18
CA GLY A 112 -0.43 -43.96 -10.45
C GLY A 112 0.49 -44.52 -11.55
N ALA A 113 0.25 -44.20 -12.81
CA ALA A 113 0.96 -44.76 -13.98
C ALA A 113 2.49 -44.52 -13.95
N ALA A 114 2.96 -43.42 -13.37
CA ALA A 114 4.39 -43.11 -13.23
C ALA A 114 5.14 -44.09 -12.29
N ALA A 115 4.49 -44.63 -11.27
CA ALA A 115 5.06 -45.61 -10.34
C ALA A 115 5.18 -47.01 -10.96
N GLN A 116 4.39 -47.35 -11.99
CA GLN A 116 4.45 -48.63 -12.69
C GLN A 116 5.58 -48.68 -13.70
N VAL A 117 5.91 -47.60 -14.38
CA VAL A 117 7.04 -47.53 -15.33
C VAL A 117 8.38 -47.76 -14.61
N GLN A 118 8.57 -47.25 -13.40
CA GLN A 118 9.80 -47.43 -12.64
C GLN A 118 9.94 -48.85 -12.07
N ARG A 119 8.82 -49.54 -11.79
CA ARG A 119 8.83 -50.95 -11.35
C ARG A 119 9.13 -51.91 -12.50
N GLN A 120 8.77 -51.58 -13.73
CA GLN A 120 8.99 -52.38 -14.92
C GLN A 120 10.45 -52.33 -15.41
N LEU A 121 11.16 -51.25 -15.11
CA LEU A 121 12.59 -51.08 -15.43
C LEU A 121 13.54 -51.77 -14.45
N MET A 122 13.05 -52.23 -13.30
CA MET A 122 13.85 -52.95 -12.29
C MET A 122 13.67 -54.46 -12.28
N LEU A 123 12.82 -55.05 -13.17
CA LEU A 123 12.51 -56.47 -13.20
C LEU A 123 12.63 -57.02 -14.62
N ALA A 124 13.75 -56.86 -15.27
CA ALA A 124 14.05 -57.62 -16.49
C ALA A 124 15.36 -58.40 -16.27
N PRO A 125 15.34 -59.75 -16.19
CA PRO A 125 16.52 -60.54 -16.42
C PRO A 125 16.66 -60.82 -17.93
N GLU A 126 17.89 -60.72 -18.39
CA GLU A 126 18.36 -61.21 -19.68
C GLU A 126 18.04 -62.69 -19.82
N THR A 127 17.51 -63.12 -20.97
CA THR A 127 18.02 -64.31 -21.64
C THR A 127 17.47 -64.39 -23.08
N THR A 128 18.37 -64.84 -23.90
CA THR A 128 18.46 -65.10 -25.32
C THR A 128 17.55 -66.23 -25.86
N GLU A 129 17.36 -66.15 -27.18
CA GLU A 129 17.42 -67.21 -28.19
C GLU A 129 16.13 -67.87 -28.72
N HIS A 130 16.07 -67.69 -30.01
CA HIS A 130 15.78 -68.63 -31.13
C HIS A 130 14.36 -69.13 -31.45
N ALA A 131 14.07 -68.85 -32.66
CA ALA A 131 13.79 -69.72 -33.82
C ALA A 131 12.37 -70.07 -34.20
N ASP A 132 12.12 -69.73 -35.40
CA ASP A 132 11.56 -70.46 -36.52
C ASP A 132 10.08 -70.83 -36.65
N ALA A 133 9.66 -70.45 -37.82
CA ALA A 133 8.88 -71.21 -38.79
C ALA A 133 7.35 -71.17 -38.78
N ALA A 134 6.88 -70.77 -39.89
CA ALA A 134 6.00 -71.35 -40.88
C ALA A 134 4.65 -70.69 -41.09
N LEU A 135 4.56 -70.11 -42.27
CA LEU A 135 3.36 -69.95 -43.05
C LEU A 135 2.81 -71.30 -43.48
N PRO A 136 1.48 -71.50 -43.79
CA PRO A 136 1.16 -71.37 -45.19
C PRO A 136 -0.16 -70.64 -45.49
N ALA A 137 -0.17 -70.25 -46.74
CA ALA A 137 -1.21 -69.65 -47.55
C ALA A 137 -2.47 -70.51 -47.76
N THR A 138 -3.56 -69.84 -48.14
CA THR A 138 -4.39 -70.10 -49.38
C THR A 138 -5.51 -69.04 -49.34
N LEU A 139 -5.54 -68.16 -50.28
CA LEU A 139 -6.24 -68.09 -51.58
C LEU A 139 -7.75 -68.13 -51.51
N GLU A 140 -8.27 -67.07 -52.01
CA GLU A 140 -9.29 -66.89 -53.08
C GLU A 140 -10.76 -66.63 -52.69
N GLU A 141 -11.25 -65.69 -53.45
CA GLU A 141 -12.65 -65.43 -53.83
C GLU A 141 -13.48 -64.51 -52.93
N ALA A 142 -13.63 -63.26 -53.34
CA ALA A 142 -14.82 -62.76 -53.99
C ALA A 142 -14.73 -61.29 -54.34
N SER A 143 -14.56 -61.04 -55.61
CA SER A 143 -14.76 -59.76 -56.25
C SER A 143 -16.22 -59.43 -56.40
N ARG A 144 -16.51 -58.06 -56.35
CA ARG A 144 -17.76 -57.45 -56.83
C ARG A 144 -18.85 -57.22 -55.79
N VAL A 145 -18.71 -56.12 -54.98
CA VAL A 145 -19.85 -55.26 -54.69
C VAL A 145 -19.44 -53.82 -54.54
N SER A 146 -19.90 -53.03 -55.52
CA SER A 146 -20.23 -51.60 -55.48
C SER A 146 -19.19 -50.54 -55.12
N SER A 147 -18.74 -49.85 -56.15
CA SER A 147 -18.04 -48.59 -56.22
C SER A 147 -18.76 -47.39 -55.53
N ARG A 148 -20.02 -47.59 -55.08
CA ARG A 148 -20.79 -46.55 -54.38
C ARG A 148 -20.48 -46.43 -52.89
N ALA A 149 -20.15 -47.49 -52.17
CA ALA A 149 -19.84 -47.51 -50.76
C ALA A 149 -18.41 -46.88 -50.46
N ARG A 150 -17.51 -47.00 -51.44
CA ARG A 150 -16.15 -46.45 -51.32
C ARG A 150 -16.14 -44.92 -51.40
N ARG A 151 -17.00 -44.29 -52.23
CA ARG A 151 -17.13 -42.83 -52.32
C ARG A 151 -17.74 -42.23 -51.06
N TRP A 152 -18.73 -42.86 -50.45
CA TRP A 152 -19.35 -42.45 -49.19
C TRP A 152 -18.39 -42.55 -47.98
N ARG A 153 -17.54 -43.57 -47.94
CA ARG A 153 -16.50 -43.70 -46.90
C ARG A 153 -15.42 -42.62 -47.03
N ILE A 154 -15.01 -42.28 -48.25
CA ILE A 154 -14.02 -41.23 -48.51
C ILE A 154 -14.60 -39.86 -48.16
N THR A 155 -15.86 -39.58 -48.49
CA THR A 155 -16.53 -38.32 -48.11
C THR A 155 -16.78 -38.25 -46.62
N ALA A 156 -17.17 -39.35 -45.95
CA ALA A 156 -17.31 -39.38 -44.49
C ALA A 156 -15.98 -39.15 -43.76
N ILE A 157 -14.88 -39.75 -44.23
CA ILE A 157 -13.52 -39.54 -43.68
C ILE A 157 -13.07 -38.10 -43.93
N ALA A 158 -13.33 -37.52 -45.14
CA ALA A 158 -12.99 -36.14 -45.44
C ALA A 158 -13.75 -35.12 -44.58
N VAL A 159 -15.06 -35.38 -44.33
CA VAL A 159 -15.89 -34.54 -43.45
C VAL A 159 -15.46 -34.67 -41.99
N SER A 160 -15.14 -35.91 -41.53
CA SER A 160 -14.64 -36.11 -40.16
C SER A 160 -13.26 -35.45 -39.96
N ALA A 161 -12.36 -35.55 -40.94
CA ALA A 161 -11.06 -34.88 -40.92
C ALA A 161 -11.18 -33.35 -40.92
N PHE A 162 -12.14 -32.80 -41.70
CA PHE A 162 -12.45 -31.39 -41.72
C PHE A 162 -13.03 -30.89 -40.39
N VAL A 163 -13.97 -31.65 -39.79
CA VAL A 163 -14.52 -31.34 -38.46
C VAL A 163 -13.47 -31.40 -37.39
N LEU A 164 -12.58 -32.41 -37.41
CA LEU A 164 -11.46 -32.50 -36.49
C LEU A 164 -10.44 -31.34 -36.68
N LEU A 165 -10.19 -30.94 -37.94
CA LEU A 165 -9.34 -29.79 -38.23
C LEU A 165 -9.98 -28.50 -37.75
N VAL A 166 -11.28 -28.31 -37.94
CA VAL A 166 -12.03 -27.15 -37.44
C VAL A 166 -12.03 -27.12 -35.90
N LEU A 167 -12.25 -28.27 -35.26
CA LEU A 167 -12.18 -28.40 -33.81
C LEU A 167 -10.76 -28.18 -33.28
N ALA A 168 -9.76 -28.68 -33.99
CA ALA A 168 -8.34 -28.43 -33.66
C ALA A 168 -7.96 -26.94 -33.83
N VAL A 169 -8.42 -26.30 -34.91
CA VAL A 169 -8.21 -24.85 -35.13
C VAL A 169 -9.00 -24.00 -34.13
N LEU A 170 -10.24 -24.39 -33.80
CA LEU A 170 -11.02 -23.76 -32.73
C LEU A 170 -10.35 -23.98 -31.37
N GLY A 171 -9.95 -25.21 -31.06
CA GLY A 171 -9.20 -25.55 -29.84
C GLY A 171 -7.89 -24.76 -29.76
N TRP A 172 -7.14 -24.70 -30.87
CA TRP A 172 -5.90 -23.88 -30.91
C TRP A 172 -6.18 -22.38 -30.79
N ARG A 173 -7.29 -21.86 -31.33
CA ARG A 173 -7.70 -20.48 -31.10
C ARG A 173 -8.12 -20.23 -29.65
N PHE A 174 -8.73 -21.18 -28.96
CA PHE A 174 -9.08 -21.09 -27.54
C PHE A 174 -7.86 -21.28 -26.62
N THR A 175 -6.89 -22.11 -27.00
CA THR A 175 -5.66 -22.32 -26.23
C THR A 175 -4.55 -21.34 -26.62
N ALA A 176 -4.58 -20.78 -27.82
CA ALA A 176 -3.67 -19.74 -28.31
C ALA A 176 -4.22 -18.32 -28.13
N SER A 177 -5.19 -18.10 -27.23
CA SER A 177 -5.36 -16.74 -26.67
C SER A 177 -4.04 -16.42 -25.98
N PRO A 178 -3.23 -15.47 -26.50
CA PRO A 178 -2.13 -14.97 -25.71
C PRO A 178 -2.76 -14.54 -24.40
N ALA A 179 -2.24 -15.02 -23.28
CA ALA A 179 -2.64 -14.52 -21.98
C ALA A 179 -2.60 -12.99 -22.14
N SER A 180 -3.78 -12.39 -22.20
CA SER A 180 -3.96 -10.96 -22.40
C SER A 180 -3.23 -10.36 -21.20
N THR A 181 -2.00 -9.93 -21.42
CA THR A 181 -1.22 -9.27 -20.38
C THR A 181 -1.90 -7.94 -20.16
N VAL A 182 -2.88 -7.96 -19.23
CA VAL A 182 -3.55 -6.74 -18.79
C VAL A 182 -2.44 -5.77 -18.39
N PRO A 183 -2.37 -4.61 -19.00
CA PRO A 183 -1.31 -3.67 -18.69
C PRO A 183 -1.38 -3.29 -17.20
N ILE A 184 -0.24 -3.30 -16.53
CA ILE A 184 -0.14 -2.86 -15.15
C ILE A 184 -0.32 -1.34 -15.13
N ARG A 185 -1.39 -0.88 -14.48
CA ARG A 185 -1.75 0.54 -14.33
C ARG A 185 -1.72 0.98 -12.87
N SER A 186 -1.58 0.04 -11.96
CA SER A 186 -1.57 0.31 -10.53
C SER A 186 -0.70 -0.69 -9.78
N LEU A 187 0.03 -0.20 -8.77
CA LEU A 187 0.84 -1.04 -7.90
C LEU A 187 0.88 -0.54 -6.46
N VAL A 188 1.31 -1.42 -5.59
CA VAL A 188 1.73 -1.12 -4.21
C VAL A 188 3.15 -1.64 -3.99
N VAL A 189 3.96 -0.86 -3.29
CA VAL A 189 5.25 -1.30 -2.74
C VAL A 189 5.00 -1.71 -1.30
N LEU A 190 5.05 -3.01 -1.01
CA LEU A 190 4.90 -3.52 0.36
C LEU A 190 6.14 -3.21 1.20
N PRO A 191 5.99 -3.10 2.53
CA PRO A 191 7.13 -2.93 3.41
C PRO A 191 8.16 -4.03 3.21
N PHE A 192 9.40 -3.65 2.92
CA PHE A 192 10.48 -4.60 2.77
C PHE A 192 10.77 -5.31 4.09
N THR A 193 11.17 -6.56 4.01
CA THR A 193 11.51 -7.37 5.18
C THR A 193 12.93 -7.06 5.63
N ASN A 194 13.12 -6.80 6.93
CA ASN A 194 14.44 -6.64 7.53
C ASN A 194 15.06 -8.02 7.80
N LEU A 195 16.08 -8.39 7.05
CA LEU A 195 16.85 -9.63 7.21
C LEU A 195 18.18 -9.42 7.95
N SER A 196 18.44 -8.21 8.45
CA SER A 196 19.71 -7.90 9.15
C SER A 196 19.83 -8.55 10.54
N GLY A 197 18.74 -9.10 11.09
CA GLY A 197 18.70 -9.64 12.45
C GLY A 197 18.74 -8.59 13.56
N ASP A 198 18.81 -7.30 13.21
CA ASP A 198 18.86 -6.16 14.13
C ASP A 198 17.62 -5.28 13.96
N ALA A 199 16.77 -5.26 14.99
CA ALA A 199 15.57 -4.41 15.00
C ALA A 199 15.89 -2.92 14.94
N GLN A 200 17.10 -2.50 15.32
CA GLN A 200 17.51 -1.10 15.22
C GLN A 200 17.73 -0.64 13.77
N GLN A 201 17.80 -1.56 12.79
CA GLN A 201 17.89 -1.24 11.37
C GLN A 201 16.51 -1.04 10.70
N GLU A 202 15.42 -1.19 11.43
CA GLU A 202 14.05 -1.10 10.89
C GLU A 202 13.78 0.25 10.21
N TYR A 203 14.25 1.35 10.79
CA TYR A 203 14.10 2.68 10.20
C TYR A 203 14.74 2.81 8.81
N PHE A 204 15.87 2.10 8.59
CA PHE A 204 16.56 2.08 7.31
C PHE A 204 15.73 1.34 6.24
N VAL A 205 15.20 0.17 6.59
CA VAL A 205 14.37 -0.65 5.70
C VAL A 205 13.06 0.06 5.34
N GLU A 206 12.42 0.68 6.33
CA GLU A 206 11.21 1.51 6.10
C GLU A 206 11.51 2.74 5.23
N GLY A 207 12.64 3.40 5.47
CA GLY A 207 13.05 4.54 4.67
C GLY A 207 13.33 4.18 3.21
N LEU A 208 13.94 3.01 2.95
CA LEU A 208 14.13 2.51 1.59
C LEU A 208 12.80 2.21 0.89
N THR A 209 11.86 1.58 1.62
CA THR A 209 10.50 1.31 1.11
C THR A 209 9.78 2.63 0.75
N GLU A 210 9.87 3.65 1.62
CA GLU A 210 9.28 4.97 1.39
C GLU A 210 9.89 5.65 0.16
N ALA A 211 11.22 5.61 0.04
CA ALA A 211 11.93 6.21 -1.08
C ALA A 211 11.58 5.53 -2.41
N LEU A 212 11.49 4.19 -2.43
CA LEU A 212 11.06 3.45 -3.61
C LEU A 212 9.61 3.79 -3.99
N THR A 213 8.69 3.84 -3.02
CA THR A 213 7.31 4.24 -3.25
C THR A 213 7.22 5.62 -3.88
N THR A 214 8.02 6.58 -3.39
CA THR A 214 8.09 7.94 -3.93
C THR A 214 8.63 7.97 -5.37
N GLU A 215 9.67 7.19 -5.68
CA GLU A 215 10.20 7.10 -7.05
C GLU A 215 9.20 6.45 -8.01
N MET A 216 8.55 5.37 -7.59
CA MET A 216 7.49 4.73 -8.40
C MET A 216 6.30 5.67 -8.64
N ALA A 217 5.96 6.53 -7.68
CA ALA A 217 4.86 7.49 -7.80
C ALA A 217 5.09 8.55 -8.90
N LYS A 218 6.32 8.73 -9.40
CA LYS A 218 6.67 9.62 -10.51
C LYS A 218 6.53 8.97 -11.90
N VAL A 219 6.17 7.68 -11.95
CA VAL A 219 6.00 6.93 -13.21
C VAL A 219 4.58 7.12 -13.72
N GLU A 220 4.39 7.87 -14.79
CA GLU A 220 3.08 8.07 -15.41
C GLU A 220 2.79 7.01 -16.50
N PRO A 221 1.54 6.58 -16.65
CA PRO A 221 0.30 6.90 -15.90
C PRO A 221 0.02 5.91 -14.74
N LEU A 222 1.04 5.46 -14.02
CA LEU A 222 0.95 4.44 -12.97
C LEU A 222 0.30 5.01 -11.70
N ARG A 223 -0.76 4.37 -11.19
CA ARG A 223 -1.29 4.65 -9.85
C ARG A 223 -0.49 3.87 -8.82
N VAL A 224 0.16 4.56 -7.89
CA VAL A 224 0.95 3.96 -6.83
C VAL A 224 0.28 4.20 -5.49
N ILE A 225 0.04 3.12 -4.74
CA ILE A 225 -0.52 3.19 -3.39
C ILE A 225 0.53 3.76 -2.44
N SER A 226 0.08 4.64 -1.55
CA SER A 226 0.96 5.31 -0.62
C SER A 226 1.58 4.36 0.41
N ARG A 227 2.71 4.80 0.98
CA ARG A 227 3.39 4.09 2.07
C ARG A 227 2.47 3.84 3.28
N THR A 228 1.61 4.79 3.65
CA THR A 228 0.75 4.69 4.84
C THR A 228 -0.17 3.48 4.75
N THR A 229 -0.83 3.30 3.61
CA THR A 229 -1.63 2.10 3.33
C THR A 229 -0.75 0.84 3.27
N ALA A 230 0.39 0.88 2.57
CA ALA A 230 1.28 -0.27 2.43
C ALA A 230 1.78 -0.80 3.79
N MET A 231 2.10 0.10 4.73
CA MET A 231 2.58 -0.25 6.08
C MET A 231 1.55 -1.03 6.93
N ARG A 232 0.26 -1.02 6.57
CA ARG A 232 -0.77 -1.85 7.24
C ARG A 232 -0.55 -3.35 6.99
N TYR A 233 0.18 -3.68 5.94
CA TYR A 233 0.54 -5.06 5.58
C TYR A 233 1.93 -5.48 6.06
N LYS A 234 2.57 -4.67 6.90
CA LYS A 234 3.84 -5.05 7.52
C LYS A 234 3.66 -6.30 8.38
N ASN A 235 4.48 -7.32 8.13
CA ASN A 235 4.41 -8.62 8.83
C ASN A 235 3.02 -9.32 8.70
N THR A 236 2.27 -9.02 7.65
CA THR A 236 0.98 -9.66 7.39
C THR A 236 1.13 -11.10 6.95
N SER A 237 0.11 -11.92 7.27
CA SER A 237 -0.04 -13.27 6.72
C SER A 237 -0.94 -13.34 5.47
N HIS A 238 -1.47 -12.18 5.02
CA HIS A 238 -2.30 -12.13 3.81
C HIS A 238 -1.48 -12.47 2.57
N ALA A 239 -2.08 -13.24 1.66
CA ALA A 239 -1.47 -13.54 0.38
C ALA A 239 -1.50 -12.31 -0.54
N VAL A 240 -0.48 -12.20 -1.44
CA VAL A 240 -0.38 -11.09 -2.41
C VAL A 240 -1.67 -10.84 -3.19
N PRO A 241 -2.40 -11.87 -3.70
CA PRO A 241 -3.66 -11.64 -4.39
C PRO A 241 -4.80 -11.08 -3.51
N GLU A 242 -4.76 -11.32 -2.20
CA GLU A 242 -5.74 -10.77 -1.25
C GLU A 242 -5.48 -9.28 -1.02
N ILE A 243 -4.22 -8.92 -0.74
CA ILE A 243 -3.78 -7.53 -0.60
C ILE A 243 -4.12 -6.74 -1.87
N ALA A 244 -3.77 -7.29 -3.02
CA ALA A 244 -4.00 -6.62 -4.29
C ALA A 244 -5.49 -6.41 -4.59
N ARG A 245 -6.35 -7.34 -4.22
CA ARG A 245 -7.80 -7.22 -4.36
C ARG A 245 -8.36 -6.15 -3.44
N GLU A 246 -7.91 -6.10 -2.19
CA GLU A 246 -8.31 -5.09 -1.21
C GLU A 246 -7.91 -3.69 -1.68
N LEU A 247 -6.66 -3.53 -2.16
CA LEU A 247 -6.12 -2.26 -2.64
C LEU A 247 -6.48 -1.93 -4.09
N ARG A 248 -7.10 -2.87 -4.81
CA ARG A 248 -7.45 -2.77 -6.24
C ARG A 248 -6.23 -2.38 -7.09
N VAL A 249 -5.13 -3.14 -6.92
CA VAL A 249 -3.90 -2.94 -7.69
C VAL A 249 -3.63 -4.14 -8.61
N ASP A 250 -2.96 -3.86 -9.74
CA ASP A 250 -2.62 -4.85 -10.75
C ASP A 250 -1.32 -5.60 -10.42
N ALA A 251 -0.44 -4.96 -9.64
CA ALA A 251 0.84 -5.53 -9.26
C ALA A 251 1.26 -5.14 -7.84
N VAL A 252 2.15 -5.95 -7.29
CA VAL A 252 2.76 -5.76 -5.96
C VAL A 252 4.26 -5.81 -6.11
N VAL A 253 4.96 -4.88 -5.46
CA VAL A 253 6.40 -4.93 -5.27
C VAL A 253 6.69 -5.41 -3.86
N GLU A 254 7.44 -6.50 -3.74
CA GLU A 254 7.95 -7.04 -2.48
C GLU A 254 9.46 -7.00 -2.46
N GLY A 255 10.05 -7.04 -1.27
CA GLY A 255 11.48 -7.09 -1.16
C GLY A 255 11.97 -7.36 0.25
N ALA A 256 13.29 -7.50 0.35
CA ALA A 256 13.99 -7.69 1.61
C ALA A 256 15.31 -6.92 1.60
N VAL A 257 15.73 -6.49 2.77
CA VAL A 257 16.97 -5.75 2.98
C VAL A 257 17.79 -6.47 4.04
N MET A 258 19.05 -6.73 3.73
CA MET A 258 20.06 -7.24 4.65
C MET A 258 21.20 -6.24 4.71
N ARG A 259 21.44 -5.65 5.86
CA ARG A 259 22.59 -4.78 6.11
C ARG A 259 23.61 -5.49 7.01
N SER A 260 24.87 -5.48 6.61
CA SER A 260 26.00 -6.00 7.39
C SER A 260 27.16 -5.02 7.31
N GLY A 261 27.37 -4.25 8.37
CA GLY A 261 28.35 -3.18 8.38
C GLY A 261 28.06 -2.13 7.30
N ASP A 262 29.01 -1.93 6.39
CA ASP A 262 28.93 -0.98 5.28
C ASP A 262 28.30 -1.55 4.01
N HIS A 263 27.88 -2.81 4.02
CA HIS A 263 27.26 -3.47 2.87
C HIS A 263 25.76 -3.65 3.07
N VAL A 264 25.01 -3.38 2.02
CA VAL A 264 23.56 -3.58 1.96
C VAL A 264 23.24 -4.45 0.75
N ARG A 265 22.50 -5.53 1.01
CA ARG A 265 21.87 -6.35 -0.02
C ARG A 265 20.38 -6.08 -0.04
N ILE A 266 19.87 -5.72 -1.20
CA ILE A 266 18.45 -5.46 -1.42
C ILE A 266 17.98 -6.46 -2.47
N THR A 267 16.92 -7.19 -2.17
CA THR A 267 16.17 -8.00 -3.13
C THR A 267 14.84 -7.32 -3.38
N ALA A 268 14.44 -7.20 -4.64
CA ALA A 268 13.13 -6.66 -5.01
C ALA A 268 12.52 -7.52 -6.10
N GLN A 269 11.21 -7.69 -6.05
CA GLN A 269 10.45 -8.46 -7.02
C GLN A 269 9.13 -7.78 -7.33
N LEU A 270 8.69 -7.90 -8.59
CA LEU A 270 7.41 -7.42 -9.09
C LEU A 270 6.52 -8.61 -9.38
N ILE A 271 5.36 -8.65 -8.74
CA ILE A 271 4.40 -9.76 -8.81
C ILE A 271 3.12 -9.26 -9.45
N ARG A 272 2.63 -9.97 -10.47
CA ARG A 272 1.30 -9.73 -11.05
C ARG A 272 0.22 -10.23 -10.09
N ALA A 273 -0.63 -9.33 -9.62
CA ALA A 273 -1.60 -9.61 -8.58
C ALA A 273 -2.64 -10.69 -8.95
N ALA A 274 -3.09 -10.72 -10.20
CA ALA A 274 -4.15 -11.63 -10.66
C ALA A 274 -3.70 -13.10 -10.75
N SER A 275 -2.43 -13.34 -11.08
CA SER A 275 -1.87 -14.69 -11.33
C SER A 275 -0.84 -15.14 -10.30
N ASP A 276 -0.47 -14.27 -9.36
CA ASP A 276 0.66 -14.48 -8.43
C ASP A 276 1.97 -14.80 -9.16
N GLU A 277 2.12 -14.24 -10.36
CA GLU A 277 3.25 -14.46 -11.26
C GLU A 277 4.35 -13.45 -10.98
N HIS A 278 5.56 -13.93 -10.75
CA HIS A 278 6.74 -13.10 -10.63
C HIS A 278 7.16 -12.60 -12.02
N ILE A 279 6.89 -11.32 -12.30
CA ILE A 279 7.21 -10.69 -13.59
C ILE A 279 8.69 -10.34 -13.67
N TRP A 280 9.26 -9.97 -12.53
CA TRP A 280 10.62 -9.53 -12.41
C TRP A 280 11.12 -9.72 -10.98
N ALA A 281 12.41 -10.08 -10.84
CA ALA A 281 13.10 -10.16 -9.57
C ALA A 281 14.57 -9.81 -9.77
N GLN A 282 15.14 -9.02 -8.87
CA GLN A 282 16.56 -8.64 -8.94
C GLN A 282 17.15 -8.42 -7.57
N ARG A 283 18.47 -8.65 -7.48
CA ARG A 283 19.29 -8.39 -6.30
C ARG A 283 20.27 -7.26 -6.57
N TYR A 284 20.40 -6.38 -5.61
CA TYR A 284 21.32 -5.25 -5.61
C TYR A 284 22.26 -5.39 -4.42
N ASP A 285 23.56 -5.49 -4.66
CA ASP A 285 24.60 -5.45 -3.64
C ASP A 285 25.29 -4.07 -3.73
N ARG A 286 25.26 -3.28 -2.68
CA ARG A 286 25.75 -1.90 -2.64
C ARG A 286 26.45 -1.59 -1.31
N ASN A 287 27.23 -0.50 -1.29
CA ASN A 287 27.62 0.13 -0.03
C ASN A 287 26.45 0.92 0.57
N VAL A 288 26.44 1.08 1.88
CA VAL A 288 25.37 1.78 2.61
C VAL A 288 25.19 3.21 2.09
N VAL A 289 26.29 3.90 1.73
CA VAL A 289 26.26 5.26 1.15
C VAL A 289 25.44 5.32 -0.14
N ASP A 290 25.52 4.28 -0.95
CA ASP A 290 24.82 4.19 -2.25
C ASP A 290 23.44 3.53 -2.14
N ALA A 291 23.09 3.02 -0.95
CA ALA A 291 21.87 2.22 -0.78
C ALA A 291 20.59 3.01 -1.07
N LEU A 292 20.57 4.31 -0.77
CA LEU A 292 19.42 5.17 -1.11
C LEU A 292 19.34 5.50 -2.61
N ALA A 293 20.45 5.39 -3.37
CA ALA A 293 20.40 5.55 -4.81
C ALA A 293 19.75 4.34 -5.52
N VAL A 294 19.78 3.16 -4.88
CA VAL A 294 19.22 1.92 -5.44
C VAL A 294 17.72 1.99 -5.67
N GLN A 295 16.96 2.77 -4.86
CA GLN A 295 15.53 2.92 -5.11
C GLN A 295 15.20 3.43 -6.51
N SER A 296 16.04 4.31 -7.03
CA SER A 296 15.87 4.82 -8.40
C SER A 296 16.20 3.77 -9.45
N ASP A 297 17.20 2.92 -9.20
CA ASP A 297 17.55 1.82 -10.11
C ASP A 297 16.43 0.78 -10.14
N ILE A 298 15.89 0.41 -8.96
CA ILE A 298 14.75 -0.50 -8.82
C ILE A 298 13.51 0.08 -9.55
N ALA A 299 13.19 1.35 -9.33
CA ALA A 299 12.04 2.00 -9.97
C ALA A 299 12.19 2.04 -11.50
N GLU A 300 13.39 2.30 -12.00
CA GLU A 300 13.68 2.31 -13.44
C GLU A 300 13.56 0.91 -14.07
N ASP A 301 14.06 -0.11 -13.38
CA ASP A 301 13.97 -1.49 -13.83
C ASP A 301 12.52 -2.00 -13.82
N ILE A 302 11.74 -1.70 -12.78
CA ILE A 302 10.31 -1.99 -12.73
C ILE A 302 9.57 -1.27 -13.86
N ALA A 303 9.81 0.04 -14.07
CA ALA A 303 9.17 0.81 -15.14
C ALA A 303 9.44 0.22 -16.52
N LYS A 304 10.67 -0.23 -16.78
CA LYS A 304 11.03 -0.94 -18.02
C LYS A 304 10.22 -2.23 -18.20
N GLN A 305 10.07 -3.03 -17.13
CA GLN A 305 9.32 -4.30 -17.18
C GLN A 305 7.84 -4.09 -17.49
N ILE A 306 7.22 -3.04 -16.95
CA ILE A 306 5.82 -2.72 -17.21
C ILE A 306 5.64 -1.85 -18.46
N LYS A 307 6.72 -1.61 -19.22
CA LYS A 307 6.75 -0.80 -20.47
C LYS A 307 6.28 0.66 -20.29
N LEU A 308 6.46 1.20 -19.12
CA LEU A 308 6.22 2.61 -18.81
C LEU A 308 7.54 3.38 -18.77
N GLN A 309 7.46 4.70 -18.95
CA GLN A 309 8.63 5.57 -18.90
C GLN A 309 8.55 6.49 -17.70
N ILE A 310 9.68 6.68 -17.04
CA ILE A 310 9.84 7.73 -16.04
C ILE A 310 9.86 9.07 -16.77
N THR A 311 9.13 10.07 -16.25
CA THR A 311 9.03 11.39 -16.90
C THR A 311 10.40 12.04 -17.09
N PRO A 312 10.60 12.84 -18.15
CA PRO A 312 11.87 13.55 -18.39
C PRO A 312 12.26 14.46 -17.22
N GLU A 313 11.27 15.10 -16.57
CA GLU A 313 11.45 15.95 -15.40
C GLU A 313 11.99 15.17 -14.19
N ALA A 314 11.46 13.98 -13.94
CA ALA A 314 11.93 13.10 -12.87
C ALA A 314 13.37 12.61 -13.12
N ARG A 315 13.73 12.31 -14.38
CA ARG A 315 15.11 11.97 -14.78
C ARG A 315 16.09 13.13 -14.61
N ALA A 316 15.69 14.33 -15.02
CA ALA A 316 16.53 15.53 -14.90
C ALA A 316 16.81 15.91 -13.44
N SER A 317 15.86 15.72 -12.54
CA SER A 317 16.02 15.93 -11.10
C SER A 317 17.05 14.96 -10.49
N LYS A 318 17.07 13.69 -10.94
CA LYS A 318 18.01 12.65 -10.45
C LYS A 318 19.47 13.03 -10.68
N SER A 319 19.80 13.57 -11.86
CA SER A 319 21.19 13.84 -12.27
C SER A 319 21.87 14.99 -11.52
N LYS A 320 21.11 15.80 -10.77
CA LYS A 320 21.60 17.00 -10.09
C LYS A 320 21.76 16.85 -8.57
N ARG A 321 21.27 15.76 -7.98
CA ARG A 321 21.30 15.57 -6.52
C ARG A 321 22.67 15.08 -6.06
N PRO A 322 23.41 15.85 -5.24
CA PRO A 322 24.57 15.31 -4.54
C PRO A 322 24.12 14.21 -3.61
N VAL A 323 24.93 13.15 -3.47
CA VAL A 323 24.68 12.08 -2.51
C VAL A 323 25.08 12.61 -1.12
N PRO A 324 24.14 12.70 -0.16
CA PRO A 324 24.44 13.17 1.19
C PRO A 324 25.41 12.22 1.91
N SER A 325 26.09 12.69 2.96
CA SER A 325 26.92 11.83 3.81
C SER A 325 26.07 10.71 4.46
N LEU A 326 26.71 9.59 4.78
CA LEU A 326 26.02 8.44 5.42
C LEU A 326 25.33 8.86 6.73
N GLU A 327 26.02 9.68 7.53
CA GLU A 327 25.49 10.16 8.80
C GLU A 327 24.29 11.09 8.61
N ALA A 328 24.29 11.93 7.56
CA ALA A 328 23.14 12.77 7.24
C ALA A 328 21.95 11.94 6.76
N GLN A 329 22.20 10.90 5.94
CA GLN A 329 21.16 9.98 5.50
C GLN A 329 20.54 9.21 6.68
N ASP A 330 21.37 8.68 7.58
CA ASP A 330 20.91 7.96 8.77
C ASP A 330 20.02 8.84 9.67
N ALA A 331 20.48 10.04 9.98
CA ALA A 331 19.70 11.00 10.77
C ALA A 331 18.37 11.36 10.07
N TYR A 332 18.38 11.58 8.75
CA TYR A 332 17.16 11.83 7.98
C TYR A 332 16.16 10.67 8.05
N LEU A 333 16.62 9.43 7.86
CA LEU A 333 15.74 8.25 7.88
C LEU A 333 15.12 8.03 9.26
N ARG A 334 15.89 8.23 10.34
CA ARG A 334 15.36 8.22 11.71
C ARG A 334 14.35 9.35 11.92
N GLY A 335 14.62 10.53 11.37
CA GLY A 335 13.71 11.67 11.38
C GLY A 335 12.38 11.31 10.71
N ARG A 336 12.40 10.70 9.52
CA ARG A 336 11.21 10.22 8.82
C ARG A 336 10.44 9.16 9.61
N TYR A 337 11.15 8.21 10.19
CA TYR A 337 10.55 7.19 11.05
C TYR A 337 9.79 7.80 12.23
N GLU A 338 10.38 8.75 12.94
CA GLU A 338 9.73 9.47 14.04
C GLU A 338 8.56 10.35 13.55
N TRP A 339 8.72 11.04 12.43
CA TRP A 339 7.69 11.87 11.82
C TRP A 339 6.44 11.06 11.44
N ASN A 340 6.62 9.86 10.91
CA ASN A 340 5.52 8.96 10.52
C ASN A 340 4.63 8.51 11.70
N LYS A 341 5.14 8.56 12.94
CA LYS A 341 4.35 8.26 14.16
C LYS A 341 3.32 9.34 14.50
N ARG A 342 3.45 10.54 13.95
CA ARG A 342 2.48 11.66 14.04
C ARG A 342 2.16 12.18 15.45
N GLY A 343 2.73 11.65 16.51
CA GLY A 343 2.50 12.12 17.87
C GLY A 343 3.37 13.36 18.22
N PRO A 344 2.93 14.24 19.15
CA PRO A 344 3.70 15.44 19.53
C PRO A 344 5.15 15.15 19.96
N ARG A 345 5.36 14.13 20.78
CA ARG A 345 6.71 13.72 21.22
C ARG A 345 7.57 13.20 20.06
N SER A 346 6.98 12.45 19.13
CA SER A 346 7.69 11.93 17.97
C SER A 346 8.05 13.03 16.99
N LEU A 347 7.17 14.01 16.77
CA LEU A 347 7.45 15.20 15.96
C LEU A 347 8.60 16.05 16.54
N LEU A 348 8.65 16.20 17.87
CA LEU A 348 9.77 16.88 18.52
C LEU A 348 11.10 16.13 18.31
N ARG A 349 11.08 14.78 18.36
CA ARG A 349 12.28 13.97 18.04
C ARG A 349 12.65 14.08 16.56
N ALA A 350 11.65 14.02 15.66
CA ALA A 350 11.87 14.18 14.22
C ALA A 350 12.56 15.53 13.92
N ARG A 351 12.13 16.62 14.56
CA ARG A 351 12.77 17.95 14.43
C ARG A 351 14.25 17.94 14.79
N VAL A 352 14.61 17.27 15.88
CA VAL A 352 16.02 17.13 16.30
C VAL A 352 16.81 16.35 15.25
N LEU A 353 16.29 15.23 14.79
CA LEU A 353 16.96 14.35 13.82
C LEU A 353 17.13 15.00 12.44
N PHE A 354 16.13 15.75 11.96
CA PHE A 354 16.28 16.50 10.71
C PHE A 354 17.32 17.63 10.84
N LYS A 355 17.39 18.30 11.99
CA LYS A 355 18.47 19.26 12.25
C LYS A 355 19.83 18.59 12.30
N GLU A 356 19.96 17.44 12.94
CA GLU A 356 21.19 16.65 12.93
C GLU A 356 21.62 16.29 11.49
N ALA A 357 20.67 15.87 10.63
CA ALA A 357 20.95 15.61 9.22
C ALA A 357 21.48 16.85 8.50
N LEU A 358 20.92 18.03 8.77
CA LEU A 358 21.31 19.30 8.17
C LEU A 358 22.63 19.86 8.74
N ASP A 359 22.97 19.56 9.99
CA ASP A 359 24.28 19.90 10.60
C ASP A 359 25.40 19.09 9.93
N ARG A 360 25.09 17.84 9.45
CA ARG A 360 26.03 16.98 8.72
C ARG A 360 26.12 17.33 7.22
N ASP A 361 24.96 17.66 6.62
CA ASP A 361 24.88 18.08 5.22
C ASP A 361 23.84 19.20 5.05
N PRO A 362 24.24 20.48 5.06
CA PRO A 362 23.34 21.62 4.85
C PRO A 362 22.66 21.67 3.47
N ASN A 363 23.16 20.88 2.50
CA ASN A 363 22.59 20.81 1.15
C ASN A 363 21.65 19.61 0.96
N TYR A 364 21.30 18.90 2.02
CA TYR A 364 20.37 17.78 1.96
C TYR A 364 18.91 18.27 1.86
N ALA A 365 18.42 18.48 0.62
CA ALA A 365 17.11 19.07 0.35
C ALA A 365 15.94 18.31 1.04
N LEU A 366 15.96 16.97 1.05
CA LEU A 366 14.91 16.18 1.70
C LEU A 366 14.88 16.34 3.23
N ALA A 367 16.03 16.63 3.87
CA ALA A 367 16.06 16.91 5.30
C ALA A 367 15.43 18.29 5.60
N TRP A 368 15.61 19.27 4.71
CA TRP A 368 14.90 20.55 4.78
C TRP A 368 13.38 20.37 4.63
N VAL A 369 12.91 19.51 3.70
CA VAL A 369 11.49 19.15 3.59
C VAL A 369 10.99 18.54 4.90
N GLY A 370 11.70 17.54 5.44
CA GLY A 370 11.33 16.90 6.71
C GLY A 370 11.23 17.90 7.87
N LEU A 371 12.14 18.87 7.93
CA LEU A 371 12.08 19.95 8.92
C LEU A 371 10.88 20.87 8.68
N ALA A 372 10.59 21.25 7.42
CA ALA A 372 9.45 22.08 7.07
C ALA A 372 8.12 21.43 7.49
N ASP A 373 7.93 20.16 7.10
CA ASP A 373 6.75 19.37 7.46
C ASP A 373 6.58 19.24 8.97
N THR A 374 7.70 19.07 9.69
CA THR A 374 7.69 18.89 11.15
C THR A 374 7.31 20.20 11.85
N GLU A 375 7.90 21.33 11.48
CA GLU A 375 7.58 22.65 12.05
C GLU A 375 6.13 23.05 11.74
N TYR A 376 5.64 22.73 10.52
CA TYR A 376 4.24 22.92 10.15
C TYR A 376 3.31 22.11 11.05
N LEU A 377 3.54 20.79 11.20
CA LEU A 377 2.67 19.91 12.01
C LEU A 377 2.70 20.29 13.50
N LEU A 378 3.84 20.67 14.05
CA LEU A 378 3.96 21.13 15.44
C LEU A 378 3.18 22.42 15.72
N SER A 379 2.92 23.22 14.67
CA SER A 379 2.21 24.49 14.74
C SER A 379 0.77 24.41 14.29
N GLN A 380 0.29 23.19 13.96
CA GLN A 380 -1.04 22.96 13.48
C GLN A 380 -2.01 22.64 14.61
N TRP A 381 -3.23 22.96 14.33
CA TRP A 381 -4.45 22.56 14.95
C TRP A 381 -4.45 21.08 15.43
N GLY A 382 -4.63 20.88 16.72
CA GLY A 382 -4.63 19.57 17.37
C GLY A 382 -3.30 19.10 17.96
N THR A 383 -2.17 19.68 17.57
CA THR A 383 -0.89 19.44 18.26
C THR A 383 -0.61 20.52 19.32
N ASP A 384 -0.88 21.80 19.01
CA ASP A 384 -0.75 22.96 19.90
C ASP A 384 0.59 23.01 20.69
N VAL A 385 1.68 22.48 20.06
CA VAL A 385 3.00 22.36 20.70
C VAL A 385 3.82 23.62 20.52
N VAL A 386 3.71 24.24 19.34
CA VAL A 386 4.43 25.46 18.96
C VAL A 386 3.42 26.46 18.42
N SER A 387 3.56 27.75 18.81
CA SER A 387 2.69 28.78 18.26
C SER A 387 2.90 28.94 16.74
N PRO A 388 1.85 29.23 15.95
CA PRO A 388 2.01 29.50 14.51
C PRO A 388 3.00 30.64 14.22
N ARG A 389 3.08 31.66 15.09
CA ARG A 389 4.04 32.76 14.96
C ARG A 389 5.49 32.30 15.01
N GLU A 390 5.76 31.22 15.73
CA GLU A 390 7.12 30.69 15.86
C GLU A 390 7.42 29.60 14.81
N GLY A 391 6.52 28.65 14.63
CA GLY A 391 6.78 27.47 13.80
C GLY A 391 6.60 27.73 12.31
N MET A 392 5.58 28.50 11.90
CA MET A 392 5.29 28.72 10.49
C MET A 392 6.39 29.47 9.71
N PRO A 393 7.04 30.51 10.27
CA PRO A 393 8.20 31.12 9.61
C PRO A 393 9.36 30.14 9.43
N ARG A 394 9.61 29.23 10.42
CA ARG A 394 10.63 28.18 10.31
C ARG A 394 10.28 27.16 9.24
N ALA A 395 9.01 26.72 9.18
CA ALA A 395 8.51 25.82 8.15
C ALA A 395 8.68 26.44 6.75
N LYS A 396 8.33 27.74 6.60
CA LYS A 396 8.46 28.46 5.34
C LYS A 396 9.92 28.54 4.87
N ALA A 397 10.83 28.97 5.77
CA ALA A 397 12.25 29.08 5.46
C ALA A 397 12.85 27.72 5.05
N ALA A 398 12.49 26.65 5.77
CA ALA A 398 12.95 25.30 5.45
C ALA A 398 12.42 24.83 4.09
N ALA A 399 11.13 25.02 3.78
CA ALA A 399 10.56 24.66 2.48
C ALA A 399 11.19 25.46 1.33
N GLN A 400 11.43 26.77 1.51
CA GLN A 400 12.11 27.60 0.54
C GLN A 400 13.55 27.13 0.30
N ARG A 401 14.28 26.80 1.39
CA ARG A 401 15.64 26.28 1.27
C ARG A 401 15.69 24.95 0.54
N ALA A 402 14.72 24.06 0.76
CA ALA A 402 14.60 22.81 0.00
C ALA A 402 14.43 23.08 -1.50
N LEU A 403 13.59 24.05 -1.88
CA LEU A 403 13.35 24.42 -3.29
C LEU A 403 14.54 25.12 -3.95
N GLU A 404 15.32 25.91 -3.20
CA GLU A 404 16.60 26.47 -3.69
C GLU A 404 17.60 25.37 -4.05
N LEU A 405 17.60 24.27 -3.29
CA LEU A 405 18.48 23.12 -3.52
C LEU A 405 17.96 22.18 -4.60
N ASP A 406 16.64 21.96 -4.65
CA ASP A 406 15.98 21.09 -5.63
C ASP A 406 14.53 21.52 -5.89
N ASP A 407 14.27 22.28 -6.95
CA ASP A 407 12.94 22.72 -7.40
C ASP A 407 12.07 21.56 -7.98
N GLY A 408 12.62 20.37 -8.12
CA GLY A 408 11.91 19.16 -8.56
C GLY A 408 11.23 18.38 -7.41
N LEU A 409 11.24 18.87 -6.18
CA LEU A 409 10.64 18.19 -5.02
C LEU A 409 9.15 18.56 -4.85
N ALA A 410 8.26 17.64 -5.21
CA ALA A 410 6.81 17.80 -5.00
C ALA A 410 6.47 18.05 -3.53
N GLU A 411 7.19 17.39 -2.63
CA GLU A 411 7.06 17.50 -1.19
C GLU A 411 7.36 18.93 -0.72
N ALA A 412 8.45 19.54 -1.21
CA ALA A 412 8.83 20.91 -0.85
C ALA A 412 7.81 21.96 -1.31
N HIS A 413 7.30 21.80 -2.55
CA HIS A 413 6.21 22.63 -3.07
C HIS A 413 4.95 22.47 -2.23
N THR A 414 4.61 21.26 -1.80
CA THR A 414 3.46 21.01 -0.92
C THR A 414 3.64 21.68 0.44
N SER A 415 4.80 21.54 1.08
CA SER A 415 5.08 22.17 2.37
C SER A 415 5.01 23.70 2.28
N LEU A 416 5.55 24.29 1.21
CA LEU A 416 5.48 25.75 0.98
C LEU A 416 4.02 26.19 0.73
N ALA A 417 3.26 25.43 -0.05
CA ALA A 417 1.84 25.71 -0.31
C ALA A 417 1.02 25.72 0.98
N MET A 418 1.25 24.73 1.86
CA MET A 418 0.57 24.63 3.16
C MET A 418 0.83 25.87 4.03
N VAL A 419 2.08 26.35 4.09
CA VAL A 419 2.41 27.55 4.87
C VAL A 419 1.82 28.80 4.23
N ARG A 420 1.92 28.95 2.91
CA ARG A 420 1.31 30.08 2.18
C ARG A 420 -0.20 30.17 2.38
N TRP A 421 -0.87 29.03 2.42
CA TRP A 421 -2.31 28.97 2.69
C TRP A 421 -2.62 29.27 4.16
N ALA A 422 -2.01 28.55 5.10
CA ALA A 422 -2.39 28.56 6.51
C ALA A 422 -1.92 29.80 7.29
N TYR A 423 -0.77 30.36 6.91
CA TYR A 423 -0.07 31.41 7.65
C TYR A 423 0.03 32.73 6.87
N ASP A 424 0.45 32.70 5.59
CA ASP A 424 0.50 33.91 4.77
C ASP A 424 -0.90 34.33 4.28
N TRP A 425 -1.88 33.46 4.41
CA TRP A 425 -3.27 33.62 3.90
C TRP A 425 -3.32 33.97 2.40
N ASN A 426 -2.31 33.52 1.67
CA ASN A 426 -2.12 33.80 0.26
C ASN A 426 -2.52 32.60 -0.59
N TRP A 427 -3.85 32.45 -0.81
CA TRP A 427 -4.38 31.34 -1.60
C TRP A 427 -3.81 31.27 -3.04
N PRO A 428 -3.75 32.37 -3.83
CA PRO A 428 -3.23 32.28 -5.18
C PRO A 428 -1.80 31.74 -5.25
N ALA A 429 -0.94 32.16 -4.32
CA ALA A 429 0.43 31.65 -4.22
C ALA A 429 0.46 30.18 -3.75
N ALA A 430 -0.41 29.79 -2.83
CA ALA A 430 -0.52 28.41 -2.36
C ALA A 430 -1.01 27.47 -3.48
N GLU A 431 -2.05 27.87 -4.22
CA GLU A 431 -2.63 27.09 -5.32
C GLU A 431 -1.59 26.83 -6.42
N LYS A 432 -0.76 27.84 -6.73
CA LYS A 432 0.34 27.69 -7.69
C LYS A 432 1.31 26.57 -7.27
N GLU A 433 1.69 26.55 -5.98
CA GLU A 433 2.61 25.53 -5.46
C GLU A 433 1.96 24.13 -5.41
N PHE A 434 0.68 24.02 -4.99
CA PHE A 434 -0.05 22.74 -5.06
C PHE A 434 -0.11 22.18 -6.47
N LYS A 435 -0.46 23.00 -7.46
CA LYS A 435 -0.46 22.60 -8.88
C LYS A 435 0.91 22.18 -9.37
N ARG A 436 1.97 22.87 -8.93
CA ARG A 436 3.34 22.48 -9.24
C ARG A 436 3.71 21.13 -8.62
N ALA A 437 3.37 20.91 -7.34
CA ALA A 437 3.59 19.64 -6.66
C ALA A 437 2.90 18.47 -7.39
N LEU A 438 1.62 18.64 -7.73
CA LEU A 438 0.84 17.62 -8.44
C LEU A 438 1.32 17.36 -9.87
N LYS A 439 1.91 18.37 -10.54
CA LYS A 439 2.58 18.18 -11.82
C LYS A 439 3.87 17.35 -11.68
N LEU A 440 4.61 17.54 -10.58
CA LEU A 440 5.85 16.80 -10.31
C LEU A 440 5.59 15.38 -9.83
N ASN A 441 4.55 15.18 -9.04
CA ASN A 441 4.13 13.87 -8.54
C ASN A 441 2.59 13.77 -8.46
N PRO A 442 1.92 13.26 -9.52
CA PRO A 442 0.46 13.11 -9.57
C PRO A 442 -0.10 12.06 -8.59
N ASN A 443 0.77 11.27 -7.96
CA ASN A 443 0.40 10.25 -6.97
C ASN A 443 0.72 10.67 -5.53
N TYR A 444 1.01 11.96 -5.30
CA TYR A 444 1.31 12.43 -3.95
C TYR A 444 0.02 12.72 -3.18
N ALA A 445 -0.48 11.70 -2.45
CA ALA A 445 -1.75 11.76 -1.73
C ALA A 445 -1.86 12.97 -0.78
N ILE A 446 -0.76 13.36 -0.11
CA ILE A 446 -0.72 14.50 0.80
C ILE A 446 -0.94 15.83 0.05
N ALA A 447 -0.41 15.97 -1.17
CA ALA A 447 -0.65 17.18 -1.98
C ALA A 447 -2.12 17.30 -2.38
N HIS A 448 -2.76 16.20 -2.82
CA HIS A 448 -4.20 16.16 -3.11
C HIS A 448 -5.03 16.51 -1.88
N GLN A 449 -4.74 15.93 -0.71
CA GLN A 449 -5.42 16.21 0.55
C GLN A 449 -5.36 17.70 0.91
N PHE A 450 -4.18 18.30 0.98
CA PHE A 450 -4.05 19.71 1.38
C PHE A 450 -4.56 20.68 0.31
N TYR A 451 -4.44 20.32 -0.97
CA TYR A 451 -5.06 21.10 -2.05
C TYR A 451 -6.58 21.07 -1.94
N GLY A 452 -7.17 19.92 -1.64
CA GLY A 452 -8.60 19.76 -1.35
C GLY A 452 -9.08 20.67 -0.21
N ILE A 453 -8.36 20.69 0.92
CA ILE A 453 -8.66 21.59 2.06
C ILE A 453 -8.59 23.07 1.62
N GLY A 454 -7.55 23.44 0.86
CA GLY A 454 -7.39 24.79 0.34
C GLY A 454 -8.54 25.21 -0.58
N LEU A 455 -8.96 24.34 -1.50
CA LEU A 455 -10.12 24.54 -2.38
C LEU A 455 -11.42 24.75 -1.58
N ALA A 456 -11.65 23.93 -0.55
CA ALA A 456 -12.81 24.10 0.33
C ALA A 456 -12.84 25.47 1.01
N SER A 457 -11.67 25.99 1.43
CA SER A 457 -11.59 27.33 2.04
C SER A 457 -12.04 28.45 1.10
N GLN A 458 -12.01 28.22 -0.22
CA GLN A 458 -12.49 29.13 -1.25
C GLN A 458 -13.95 28.87 -1.66
N GLY A 459 -14.64 27.91 -1.03
CA GLY A 459 -15.99 27.49 -1.39
C GLY A 459 -16.07 26.60 -2.64
N ARG A 460 -14.93 26.14 -3.17
CA ARG A 460 -14.84 25.25 -4.35
C ARG A 460 -15.03 23.80 -3.92
N PHE A 461 -16.21 23.46 -3.39
CA PHE A 461 -16.46 22.19 -2.69
C PHE A 461 -16.37 20.96 -3.58
N GLU A 462 -16.89 20.99 -4.81
CA GLU A 462 -16.85 19.82 -5.68
C GLU A 462 -15.41 19.50 -6.15
N GLU A 463 -14.62 20.53 -6.40
CA GLU A 463 -13.19 20.34 -6.71
C GLU A 463 -12.44 19.81 -5.48
N SER A 464 -12.72 20.36 -4.29
CA SER A 464 -12.18 19.87 -3.03
C SER A 464 -12.46 18.38 -2.80
N ILE A 465 -13.72 17.98 -2.95
CA ILE A 465 -14.13 16.58 -2.77
C ILE A 465 -13.50 15.66 -3.83
N THR A 466 -13.28 16.17 -5.04
CA THR A 466 -12.59 15.42 -6.10
C THR A 466 -11.13 15.15 -5.73
N GLU A 467 -10.41 16.17 -5.26
CA GLU A 467 -9.03 16.04 -4.80
C GLU A 467 -8.91 15.12 -3.58
N GLU A 468 -9.82 15.23 -2.61
CA GLU A 468 -9.87 14.36 -1.44
C GLU A 468 -10.17 12.90 -1.81
N LYS A 469 -11.08 12.64 -2.75
CA LYS A 469 -11.34 11.30 -3.27
C LYS A 469 -10.10 10.74 -3.97
N ARG A 470 -9.36 11.59 -4.71
CA ARG A 470 -8.10 11.17 -5.30
C ARG A 470 -7.07 10.82 -4.23
N ALA A 471 -6.98 11.59 -3.14
CA ALA A 471 -6.12 11.25 -2.01
C ALA A 471 -6.50 9.88 -1.40
N VAL A 472 -7.80 9.59 -1.23
CA VAL A 472 -8.31 8.29 -0.75
C VAL A 472 -7.97 7.15 -1.73
N GLU A 473 -8.05 7.37 -3.04
CA GLU A 473 -7.65 6.35 -4.03
C GLU A 473 -6.17 5.99 -3.94
N LEU A 474 -5.33 6.97 -3.60
CA LEU A 474 -3.88 6.80 -3.46
C LEU A 474 -3.49 6.25 -2.08
N ASP A 475 -4.28 6.53 -1.04
CA ASP A 475 -4.03 6.10 0.33
C ASP A 475 -5.33 5.61 1.03
N PRO A 476 -5.92 4.50 0.57
CA PRO A 476 -7.26 4.09 0.96
C PRO A 476 -7.40 3.70 2.43
N LEU A 477 -6.33 3.24 3.08
CA LEU A 477 -6.34 2.83 4.49
C LEU A 477 -5.85 3.93 5.44
N SER A 478 -5.55 5.12 4.93
CA SER A 478 -5.19 6.27 5.76
C SER A 478 -6.41 6.84 6.47
N GLN A 479 -6.50 6.65 7.79
CA GLN A 479 -7.60 7.21 8.57
C GLN A 479 -7.65 8.74 8.46
N ILE A 480 -6.49 9.41 8.48
CA ILE A 480 -6.45 10.87 8.42
C ILE A 480 -6.99 11.42 7.09
N ILE A 481 -6.69 10.77 5.96
CA ILE A 481 -7.21 11.19 4.66
C ILE A 481 -8.72 10.93 4.57
N ASN A 482 -9.18 9.77 5.02
CA ASN A 482 -10.61 9.46 5.05
C ASN A 482 -11.40 10.41 5.98
N VAL A 483 -10.86 10.76 7.15
CA VAL A 483 -11.44 11.77 8.05
C VAL A 483 -11.43 13.16 7.41
N THR A 484 -10.37 13.51 6.65
CA THR A 484 -10.31 14.79 5.96
C THR A 484 -11.38 14.88 4.86
N LEU A 485 -11.57 13.81 4.07
CA LEU A 485 -12.69 13.74 3.12
C LEU A 485 -14.05 13.97 3.84
N ALA A 486 -14.27 13.25 4.95
CA ALA A 486 -15.50 13.43 5.73
C ALA A 486 -15.65 14.86 6.27
N ARG A 487 -14.56 15.50 6.67
CA ARG A 487 -14.56 16.90 7.10
C ARG A 487 -14.86 17.86 5.94
N MET A 488 -14.30 17.63 4.75
CA MET A 488 -14.63 18.47 3.58
C MET A 488 -16.11 18.30 3.19
N LEU A 489 -16.66 17.11 3.29
CA LEU A 489 -18.10 16.86 3.15
C LEU A 489 -18.92 17.59 4.21
N TYR A 490 -18.49 17.59 5.48
CA TYR A 490 -19.11 18.39 6.55
C TYR A 490 -19.09 19.90 6.23
N THR A 491 -17.95 20.41 5.78
CA THR A 491 -17.80 21.82 5.38
C THR A 491 -18.69 22.17 4.19
N ALA A 492 -18.87 21.24 3.26
CA ALA A 492 -19.79 21.34 2.12
C ALA A 492 -21.27 21.10 2.50
N ARG A 493 -21.62 20.93 3.79
CA ARG A 493 -22.97 20.61 4.31
C ARG A 493 -23.51 19.23 3.88
N ARG A 494 -22.69 18.33 3.38
CA ARG A 494 -23.04 16.94 3.00
C ARG A 494 -22.94 16.03 4.22
N TYR A 495 -23.76 16.28 5.25
CA TYR A 495 -23.63 15.68 6.58
C TYR A 495 -23.84 14.18 6.62
N ASP A 496 -24.74 13.63 5.81
CA ASP A 496 -25.03 12.18 5.79
C ASP A 496 -23.85 11.37 5.24
N GLU A 497 -23.22 11.89 4.18
CA GLU A 497 -22.04 11.27 3.60
C GLU A 497 -20.86 11.32 4.57
N ALA A 498 -20.64 12.47 5.21
CA ALA A 498 -19.62 12.60 6.25
C ALA A 498 -19.85 11.61 7.40
N THR A 499 -21.10 11.51 7.90
CA THR A 499 -21.48 10.58 8.98
C THR A 499 -21.20 9.12 8.60
N THR A 500 -21.54 8.73 7.37
CA THR A 500 -21.33 7.36 6.87
C THR A 500 -19.87 6.97 6.89
N ILE A 501 -18.98 7.85 6.40
CA ILE A 501 -17.53 7.61 6.41
C ILE A 501 -17.01 7.53 7.85
N LEU A 502 -17.40 8.49 8.69
CA LEU A 502 -16.88 8.59 10.06
C LEU A 502 -17.31 7.42 10.94
N ARG A 503 -18.56 6.95 10.84
CA ARG A 503 -19.02 5.77 11.58
C ARG A 503 -18.24 4.51 11.19
N LYS A 504 -17.95 4.33 9.89
CA LYS A 504 -17.10 3.23 9.44
C LYS A 504 -15.68 3.31 10.02
N ILE A 505 -15.11 4.52 10.12
CA ILE A 505 -13.77 4.68 10.71
C ILE A 505 -13.82 4.37 12.21
N VAL A 506 -14.81 4.85 12.94
CA VAL A 506 -14.99 4.58 14.39
C VAL A 506 -15.18 3.08 14.66
N GLU A 507 -15.89 2.36 13.78
CA GLU A 507 -16.06 0.90 13.88
C GLU A 507 -14.73 0.17 13.68
N LEU A 508 -13.94 0.55 12.67
CA LEU A 508 -12.66 -0.09 12.36
C LEU A 508 -11.53 0.29 13.32
N GLU A 509 -11.51 1.53 13.80
CA GLU A 509 -10.46 2.11 14.63
C GLU A 509 -11.07 2.91 15.80
N PRO A 510 -11.59 2.21 16.83
CA PRO A 510 -12.36 2.85 17.93
C PRO A 510 -11.56 3.84 18.79
N ASN A 511 -10.24 3.91 18.60
CA ASN A 511 -9.37 4.82 19.34
C ASN A 511 -8.76 5.92 18.46
N PHE A 512 -9.26 6.11 17.23
CA PHE A 512 -8.77 7.17 16.37
C PHE A 512 -9.45 8.50 16.72
N LEU A 513 -8.74 9.36 17.45
CA LEU A 513 -9.24 10.61 18.03
C LEU A 513 -10.04 11.48 17.05
N SER A 514 -9.47 11.72 15.86
CA SER A 514 -10.05 12.67 14.89
C SER A 514 -11.42 12.25 14.38
N SER A 515 -11.69 10.92 14.25
CA SER A 515 -13.00 10.44 13.82
C SER A 515 -14.09 10.76 14.85
N HIS A 516 -13.80 10.59 16.14
CA HIS A 516 -14.75 10.94 17.21
C HIS A 516 -15.04 12.43 17.26
N VAL A 517 -13.99 13.27 17.13
CA VAL A 517 -14.18 14.73 17.15
C VAL A 517 -15.02 15.18 15.95
N ILE A 518 -14.68 14.76 14.73
CA ILE A 518 -15.43 15.20 13.54
C ILE A 518 -16.85 14.62 13.52
N LEU A 519 -17.06 13.36 13.95
CA LEU A 519 -18.39 12.77 14.07
C LEU A 519 -19.24 13.55 15.09
N GLY A 520 -18.65 13.90 16.25
CA GLY A 520 -19.29 14.76 17.24
C GLY A 520 -19.59 16.15 16.70
N MET A 521 -18.70 16.77 15.91
CA MET A 521 -18.96 18.07 15.25
C MET A 521 -20.17 18.00 14.30
N VAL A 522 -20.23 16.94 13.48
CA VAL A 522 -21.39 16.70 12.58
C VAL A 522 -22.66 16.52 13.41
N ALA A 523 -22.61 15.74 14.50
CA ALA A 523 -23.74 15.48 15.38
C ALA A 523 -24.24 16.76 16.07
N VAL A 524 -23.34 17.61 16.58
CA VAL A 524 -23.69 18.94 17.12
C VAL A 524 -24.42 19.79 16.09
N THR A 525 -23.90 19.85 14.86
CA THR A 525 -24.46 20.70 13.81
C THR A 525 -25.81 20.19 13.31
N THR A 526 -26.06 18.88 13.37
CA THR A 526 -27.32 18.25 12.92
C THR A 526 -28.32 18.00 14.06
N GLY A 527 -28.07 18.50 15.28
CA GLY A 527 -28.98 18.39 16.42
C GLY A 527 -29.07 16.98 17.04
N ARG A 528 -28.07 16.11 16.81
CA ARG A 528 -27.99 14.75 17.38
C ARG A 528 -27.22 14.80 18.70
N GLU A 529 -27.83 15.36 19.74
CA GLU A 529 -27.18 15.74 21.00
C GLU A 529 -26.55 14.56 21.74
N GLU A 530 -27.25 13.43 21.84
CA GLU A 530 -26.75 12.23 22.54
C GLU A 530 -25.53 11.66 21.83
N GLU A 531 -25.55 11.58 20.49
CA GLU A 531 -24.40 11.13 19.69
C GLU A 531 -23.24 12.12 19.85
N ALA A 532 -23.50 13.42 19.80
CA ALA A 532 -22.48 14.45 19.99
C ALA A 532 -21.75 14.31 21.34
N LEU A 533 -22.49 14.20 22.42
CA LEU A 533 -21.93 14.05 23.77
C LEU A 533 -21.17 12.73 23.94
N ARG A 534 -21.68 11.64 23.38
CA ARG A 534 -21.02 10.33 23.43
C ARG A 534 -19.65 10.40 22.74
N GLU A 535 -19.61 10.88 21.51
CA GLU A 535 -18.38 10.95 20.69
C GLU A 535 -17.37 11.94 21.30
N MET A 536 -17.82 13.09 21.80
CA MET A 536 -16.94 14.07 22.43
C MET A 536 -16.36 13.61 23.77
N ARG A 537 -17.14 12.86 24.57
CA ARG A 537 -16.64 12.24 25.81
C ARG A 537 -15.58 11.18 25.49
N LYS A 538 -15.82 10.36 24.45
CA LYS A 538 -14.80 9.40 23.99
C LYS A 538 -13.53 10.10 23.52
N ALA A 539 -13.67 11.18 22.75
CA ALA A 539 -12.51 11.99 22.35
C ALA A 539 -11.76 12.57 23.57
N ARG A 540 -12.47 12.99 24.63
CA ARG A 540 -11.87 13.50 25.88
C ARG A 540 -11.10 12.42 26.64
N GLU A 541 -11.62 11.17 26.66
CA GLU A 541 -10.89 10.02 27.23
C GLU A 541 -9.58 9.75 26.48
N LEU A 542 -9.60 9.84 25.13
CA LEU A 542 -8.44 9.59 24.29
C LEU A 542 -7.40 10.69 24.37
N ALA A 543 -7.81 11.95 24.57
CA ALA A 543 -6.93 13.11 24.61
C ALA A 543 -7.38 14.12 25.68
N PRO A 544 -7.12 13.83 26.98
CA PRO A 544 -7.59 14.65 28.10
C PRO A 544 -7.16 16.12 28.05
N ASP A 545 -5.96 16.39 27.55
CA ASP A 545 -5.37 17.73 27.53
C ASP A 545 -5.55 18.48 26.21
N SER A 546 -6.31 17.91 25.24
CA SER A 546 -6.49 18.51 23.91
C SER A 546 -7.45 19.69 23.98
N THR A 547 -6.97 20.90 23.69
CA THR A 547 -7.80 22.11 23.62
C THR A 547 -8.84 22.01 22.50
N TRP A 548 -8.53 21.32 21.39
CA TRP A 548 -9.46 21.06 20.30
C TRP A 548 -10.65 20.20 20.73
N VAL A 549 -10.40 19.16 21.55
CA VAL A 549 -11.47 18.33 22.13
C VAL A 549 -12.32 19.14 23.11
N MET A 550 -11.67 19.93 23.98
CA MET A 550 -12.38 20.77 24.95
C MET A 550 -13.36 21.74 24.31
N VAL A 551 -12.95 22.43 23.26
CA VAL A 551 -13.80 23.36 22.52
C VAL A 551 -15.02 22.66 21.94
N ASN A 552 -14.82 21.50 21.29
CA ASN A 552 -15.94 20.79 20.66
C ASN A 552 -16.86 20.11 21.69
N LEU A 553 -16.32 19.69 22.85
CA LEU A 553 -17.12 19.19 23.96
C LEU A 553 -17.93 20.34 24.61
N ALA A 554 -17.33 21.54 24.77
CA ALA A 554 -18.04 22.73 25.24
C ALA A 554 -19.21 23.08 24.32
N ARG A 555 -19.01 23.02 23.00
CA ARG A 555 -20.06 23.20 22.00
C ARG A 555 -21.20 22.17 22.19
N ALA A 556 -20.84 20.89 22.33
CA ALA A 556 -21.84 19.84 22.56
C ALA A 556 -22.65 20.08 23.84
N TYR A 557 -22.00 20.50 24.94
CA TYR A 557 -22.68 20.88 26.16
C TYR A 557 -23.60 22.09 25.99
N ALA A 558 -23.12 23.15 25.32
CA ALA A 558 -23.90 24.35 25.10
C ALA A 558 -25.17 24.06 24.29
N ARG A 559 -25.04 23.27 23.20
CA ARG A 559 -26.18 22.89 22.33
C ARG A 559 -27.17 21.96 23.01
N SER A 560 -26.74 21.10 23.95
CA SER A 560 -27.61 20.23 24.74
C SER A 560 -28.16 20.93 26.02
N GLY A 561 -28.09 22.27 26.11
CA GLY A 561 -28.61 23.03 27.24
C GLY A 561 -27.78 22.93 28.53
N GLN A 562 -26.66 22.25 28.52
CA GLN A 562 -25.78 22.04 29.70
C GLN A 562 -24.80 23.22 29.85
N ARG A 563 -25.34 24.46 29.98
CA ARG A 563 -24.52 25.69 30.01
C ARG A 563 -23.39 25.64 31.06
N GLN A 564 -23.67 25.12 32.25
CA GLN A 564 -22.67 25.08 33.33
C GLN A 564 -21.49 24.19 32.99
N ALA A 565 -21.72 23.05 32.30
CA ALA A 565 -20.65 22.18 31.84
C ALA A 565 -19.82 22.85 30.73
N ALA A 566 -20.45 23.61 29.83
CA ALA A 566 -19.74 24.39 28.82
C ALA A 566 -18.83 25.47 29.44
N LEU A 567 -19.35 26.18 30.47
CA LEU A 567 -18.55 27.16 31.22
C LEU A 567 -17.37 26.53 31.97
N SER A 568 -17.53 25.32 32.50
CA SER A 568 -16.42 24.59 33.14
C SER A 568 -15.32 24.26 32.12
N MET A 569 -15.67 23.90 30.87
CA MET A 569 -14.67 23.69 29.81
C MET A 569 -13.94 24.97 29.44
N LEU A 570 -14.65 26.10 29.40
CA LEU A 570 -14.03 27.42 29.16
C LEU A 570 -13.01 27.76 30.25
N GLN A 571 -13.38 27.60 31.53
CA GLN A 571 -12.48 27.83 32.66
C GLN A 571 -11.24 26.92 32.61
N GLU A 572 -11.41 25.66 32.25
CA GLU A 572 -10.29 24.72 32.07
C GLU A 572 -9.36 25.19 30.93
N LEU A 573 -9.92 25.62 29.79
CA LEU A 573 -9.15 26.17 28.67
C LEU A 573 -8.38 27.42 29.06
N GLU A 574 -8.97 28.31 29.87
CA GLU A 574 -8.31 29.50 30.42
C GLU A 574 -7.11 29.14 31.32
N GLN A 575 -7.21 28.08 32.14
CA GLN A 575 -6.08 27.63 32.95
C GLN A 575 -4.96 27.06 32.08
N ILE A 576 -5.30 26.30 31.04
CA ILE A 576 -4.33 25.79 30.08
C ILE A 576 -3.62 26.94 29.36
N ALA A 577 -4.36 27.98 28.95
CA ALA A 577 -3.80 29.16 28.27
C ALA A 577 -2.77 29.94 29.11
N LYS A 578 -2.82 29.81 30.45
CA LYS A 578 -1.80 30.37 31.33
C LYS A 578 -0.48 29.60 31.33
N GLN A 579 -0.50 28.33 30.92
CA GLN A 579 0.64 27.41 31.01
C GLN A 579 1.26 27.11 29.64
N ARG A 580 0.46 27.14 28.57
CA ARG A 580 0.89 26.84 27.22
C ARG A 580 0.01 27.56 26.20
N TYR A 581 0.42 27.51 24.94
CA TYR A 581 -0.34 28.07 23.84
C TYR A 581 -1.74 27.45 23.75
N ALA A 582 -2.77 28.29 23.68
CA ALA A 582 -4.14 27.95 23.38
C ALA A 582 -4.68 28.96 22.35
N PRO A 583 -5.15 28.49 21.15
CA PRO A 583 -5.55 29.37 20.07
C PRO A 583 -6.74 30.27 20.43
N ALA A 584 -6.64 31.57 20.16
CA ALA A 584 -7.67 32.57 20.51
C ALA A 584 -9.05 32.26 19.86
N TYR A 585 -9.08 31.69 18.65
CA TYR A 585 -10.34 31.31 17.99
C TYR A 585 -11.16 30.29 18.79
N GLN A 586 -10.52 29.47 19.62
CA GLN A 586 -11.18 28.45 20.45
C GLN A 586 -12.07 29.09 21.51
N PHE A 587 -11.60 30.17 22.14
CA PHE A 587 -12.40 30.97 23.06
C PHE A 587 -13.59 31.63 22.33
N ALA A 588 -13.34 32.19 21.13
CA ALA A 588 -14.40 32.80 20.32
C ALA A 588 -15.56 31.82 20.04
N ILE A 589 -15.22 30.57 19.73
CA ILE A 589 -16.22 29.54 19.44
C ILE A 589 -17.05 29.20 20.67
N ILE A 590 -16.44 29.03 21.85
CA ILE A 590 -17.17 28.71 23.09
C ILE A 590 -18.09 29.85 23.48
N HIS A 591 -17.59 31.11 23.47
CA HIS A 591 -18.43 32.30 23.75
C HIS A 591 -19.59 32.42 22.76
N ALA A 592 -19.36 32.17 21.47
CA ALA A 592 -20.39 32.18 20.46
C ALA A 592 -21.53 31.18 20.75
N GLU A 593 -21.17 29.94 21.11
CA GLU A 593 -22.15 28.89 21.44
C GLU A 593 -22.89 29.16 22.77
N LEU A 594 -22.28 29.93 23.68
CA LEU A 594 -22.91 30.39 24.91
C LEU A 594 -23.80 31.61 24.70
N GLY A 595 -23.91 32.18 23.47
CA GLY A 595 -24.65 33.39 23.14
C GLY A 595 -23.95 34.67 23.58
N GLU A 596 -22.70 34.62 23.96
CA GLU A 596 -21.89 35.75 24.43
C GLU A 596 -21.17 36.39 23.23
N THR A 597 -21.98 36.96 22.30
CA THR A 597 -21.57 37.41 20.97
C THR A 597 -20.45 38.46 21.01
N ASP A 598 -20.51 39.41 21.95
CA ASP A 598 -19.51 40.48 22.07
C ASP A 598 -18.13 39.90 22.48
N ALA A 599 -18.12 38.99 23.44
CA ALA A 599 -16.89 38.28 23.83
C ALA A 599 -16.36 37.44 22.69
N ALA A 600 -17.23 36.77 21.92
CA ALA A 600 -16.83 35.98 20.75
C ALA A 600 -16.08 36.83 19.72
N PHE A 601 -16.59 38.04 19.38
CA PHE A 601 -15.91 38.94 18.45
C PHE A 601 -14.60 39.51 19.00
N GLN A 602 -14.53 39.84 20.30
CA GLN A 602 -13.26 40.25 20.91
C GLN A 602 -12.19 39.16 20.79
N TRP A 603 -12.57 37.91 20.96
CA TRP A 603 -11.64 36.79 20.78
C TRP A 603 -11.33 36.53 19.30
N LEU A 604 -12.26 36.75 18.36
CA LEU A 604 -11.94 36.67 16.93
C LEU A 604 -10.95 37.76 16.49
N ASP A 605 -11.08 38.98 17.03
CA ASP A 605 -10.11 40.06 16.78
C ASP A 605 -8.69 39.67 17.21
N ARG A 606 -8.56 39.01 18.37
CA ARG A 606 -7.26 38.46 18.82
C ARG A 606 -6.79 37.30 17.92
N ALA A 607 -7.72 36.45 17.49
CA ALA A 607 -7.39 35.30 16.63
C ALA A 607 -6.82 35.74 15.28
N ILE A 608 -7.29 36.84 14.69
CA ILE A 608 -6.75 37.39 13.43
C ILE A 608 -5.28 37.79 13.56
N GLU A 609 -4.85 38.15 14.76
CA GLU A 609 -3.44 38.47 15.02
C GLU A 609 -2.53 37.25 15.04
N GLU A 610 -3.13 36.05 15.17
CA GLU A 610 -2.45 34.75 15.17
C GLU A 610 -2.87 33.91 13.96
N PRO A 611 -2.25 34.10 12.77
CA PRO A 611 -2.66 33.40 11.57
C PRO A 611 -2.69 31.89 11.76
N SER A 612 -3.81 31.28 11.39
CA SER A 612 -4.00 29.83 11.48
C SER A 612 -4.86 29.31 10.35
N ALA A 613 -4.74 28.03 10.05
CA ALA A 613 -5.49 27.35 9.00
C ALA A 613 -7.02 27.44 9.18
N ILE A 614 -7.51 27.42 10.44
CA ILE A 614 -8.95 27.47 10.71
C ILE A 614 -9.55 28.81 10.30
N LEU A 615 -8.80 29.90 10.40
CA LEU A 615 -9.28 31.23 9.98
C LEU A 615 -9.42 31.33 8.46
N MET A 616 -8.61 30.61 7.70
CA MET A 616 -8.82 30.49 6.25
C MET A 616 -10.14 29.77 5.91
N MET A 617 -10.64 28.93 6.81
CA MET A 617 -11.92 28.23 6.66
C MET A 617 -13.10 29.01 7.21
N ILE A 618 -12.93 30.17 7.84
CA ILE A 618 -13.98 30.90 8.58
C ILE A 618 -15.22 31.17 7.73
N LYS A 619 -15.04 31.41 6.44
CA LYS A 619 -16.15 31.68 5.50
C LYS A 619 -17.06 30.46 5.29
N VAL A 620 -16.53 29.26 5.43
CA VAL A 620 -17.20 28.02 5.01
C VAL A 620 -17.45 27.06 6.17
N GLU A 621 -16.64 27.12 7.23
CA GLU A 621 -16.69 26.19 8.35
C GLU A 621 -17.99 26.33 9.16
N PRO A 622 -18.79 25.25 9.34
CA PRO A 622 -20.07 25.29 10.07
C PRO A 622 -19.97 25.75 11.53
N ILE A 623 -18.81 25.59 12.14
CA ILE A 623 -18.57 26.01 13.54
C ILE A 623 -18.79 27.51 13.76
N PHE A 624 -18.67 28.34 12.71
CA PHE A 624 -18.89 29.79 12.76
C PHE A 624 -20.28 30.22 12.32
N ASP A 625 -21.19 29.29 11.99
CA ASP A 625 -22.53 29.63 11.50
C ASP A 625 -23.34 30.46 12.50
N VAL A 626 -23.11 30.23 13.79
CA VAL A 626 -23.73 30.97 14.88
C VAL A 626 -23.44 32.49 14.85
N LEU A 627 -22.32 32.89 14.24
CA LEU A 627 -21.89 34.29 14.12
C LEU A 627 -22.19 34.93 12.77
N ARG A 628 -22.57 34.16 11.73
CA ARG A 628 -22.74 34.66 10.36
C ARG A 628 -23.84 35.73 10.21
N GLY A 629 -24.86 35.69 11.06
CA GLY A 629 -25.96 36.68 11.05
C GLY A 629 -25.58 38.06 11.62
N ASP A 630 -24.45 38.16 12.31
CA ASP A 630 -23.98 39.44 12.88
C ASP A 630 -23.16 40.23 11.83
N PRO A 631 -23.45 41.53 11.62
CA PRO A 631 -22.73 42.38 10.66
C PRO A 631 -21.22 42.43 10.87
N ARG A 632 -20.73 42.27 12.11
CA ARG A 632 -19.31 42.24 12.46
C ARG A 632 -18.58 41.07 11.84
N PHE A 633 -19.31 39.97 11.56
CA PHE A 633 -18.70 38.79 10.97
C PHE A 633 -18.10 39.08 9.57
N ALA A 634 -18.80 39.85 8.76
CA ALA A 634 -18.31 40.29 7.46
C ALA A 634 -17.03 41.14 7.58
N ALA A 635 -16.95 42.01 8.59
CA ALA A 635 -15.74 42.80 8.85
C ALA A 635 -14.54 41.91 9.26
N VAL A 636 -14.78 40.92 10.11
CA VAL A 636 -13.75 39.92 10.48
C VAL A 636 -13.24 39.17 9.23
N VAL A 637 -14.16 38.66 8.41
CA VAL A 637 -13.82 37.91 7.18
C VAL A 637 -12.98 38.75 6.21
N ASN A 638 -13.30 40.04 6.05
CA ASN A 638 -12.61 40.95 5.13
C ASN A 638 -11.17 41.28 5.57
N ARG A 639 -10.82 41.05 6.85
CA ARG A 639 -9.46 41.20 7.38
C ARG A 639 -8.58 39.98 7.13
N ILE A 640 -9.16 38.86 6.68
CA ILE A 640 -8.44 37.62 6.38
C ILE A 640 -8.09 37.61 4.89
N GLY A 641 -6.84 37.87 4.58
CA GLY A 641 -6.31 37.96 3.22
C GLY A 641 -4.80 37.95 3.20
N PRO A 642 -4.17 38.02 2.02
CA PRO A 642 -2.72 37.93 1.88
C PRO A 642 -1.98 38.92 2.76
N ARG A 643 -0.96 38.44 3.48
CA ARG A 643 -0.03 39.20 4.33
C ARG A 643 1.33 39.30 3.67
#